data_2e1be015af281dc1c581c778873afaef
#
_entry.id   2e1be015af281dc1c581c778873afaef
#
_cell.length_a   1.000
_cell.length_b   1.000
_cell.length_c   1.000
_cell.angle_alpha   90.00
_cell.angle_beta   90.00
_cell.angle_gamma   90.00
#
_symmetry.space_group_name_H-M   'P 1'
#
loop_
_entity.id
_entity.type
_entity.pdbx_description
1 polymer ?
#
loop_
_entity_poly.entity_id
_entity_poly.type
_entity_poly.pdbx_seq_one_letter_code
_entity_poly.pdbx_strand_id
1 'polypeptide(L)'
;MKSLSDVRAGFLDFFVSRGHTVVASSPLVPRNDPTLLFTNAGMVQFKNLFTGQEKRDYARATTVQKCVRAGGKHNDLDNVGYTARHHTFFEMLGNFSFGDYFKEEAILFAWDFISKTLGLPKDRLLVTVYPTDEQARALWKKIAGFSDDRIIGHTDNLWAMGPTGPCGFCSEIFYDQGPSVAGGPPGSPDEDGDRYLEFWNLVFMQFEQVDEKTRIDLPKPSIDTGMGLERIAGILQGVTNNYDVDLFRHLIGVSEEMSGVRSEGEAKFSHRVITDHLRSTSFLIADGVLPSNEGRGYVLRRIMRRAMRHAHLIGTKDPLMHRLVPSLMAEMGSAYPELKRAEALIAETLKLEEIRFRETLARGLKLLDEATGTLKSGDRLQGDVAFKLYDTYGFPLDLTQESLRARNIAVDTDGFTAAMQKQKAEARASWQGSGEAASEAQWFAVLDEVGRTEFLGYDSAEAEGVILAIFKDGGRVMAANVGETVEILTNQTPFYAESGGQAGDVGHIASAKAKGQVADTQKKLCALHVHVVKITEGSFAPGDAVDLKIDAERRRATRANHSATHLLHAALKRVLGGHVSQKGSLVNAERLRFDFSHPKPVSPEELETIEGQVNAIIRQNSDTTTRLMPTDQAVAAGAEALFGEKYGDEVRVLTMGRDLESPKAYSVELCGGTHVYRLGDIGLFTILSESAVAAGVRRIEALTSEHARRYLSGQAGIAREAASVIKTPIGELSSRVSQLSEERRKLERELAEAKKQLALAGPSKGGSDDSETIAGIKTVLKVVEGVSPKDLKSLADGAKQQIGSGVVAFIAVADGKASIVAGVTDDLTSRISAVYLVKVAAEALGGKGGGGRPDMAQAGGPAGDSNAALQAIRDKLGALAPV
;
A
#
# COMPACT_ATOMS: atom_id res chain seq x y z
N MET A 1 41.19 -3.33 6.90
CA MET A 1 39.75 -3.46 6.91
C MET A 1 39.19 -2.26 7.65
N LYS A 2 38.70 -1.28 6.94
CA LYS A 2 38.29 -0.03 7.56
C LYS A 2 36.91 0.49 7.05
N SER A 3 36.59 0.25 5.77
CA SER A 3 35.27 0.66 5.30
C SER A 3 34.19 -0.33 5.76
N LEU A 4 32.96 0.13 5.83
CA LEU A 4 31.79 -0.71 6.12
C LEU A 4 31.70 -1.90 5.12
N SER A 5 32.03 -1.65 3.85
CA SER A 5 32.06 -2.69 2.81
C SER A 5 33.16 -3.73 3.06
N ASP A 6 34.37 -3.30 3.51
CA ASP A 6 35.46 -4.22 3.85
C ASP A 6 35.10 -5.12 5.03
N VAL A 7 34.42 -4.56 6.04
CA VAL A 7 33.99 -5.34 7.22
C VAL A 7 32.97 -6.40 6.82
N ARG A 8 32.00 -6.03 5.95
CA ARG A 8 31.00 -6.96 5.41
C ARG A 8 31.66 -8.12 4.68
N ALA A 9 32.54 -7.84 3.73
CA ALA A 9 33.27 -8.87 2.97
C ALA A 9 34.14 -9.72 3.88
N GLY A 10 34.95 -9.09 4.76
CA GLY A 10 35.85 -9.78 5.65
C GLY A 10 35.20 -10.71 6.65
N PHE A 11 33.97 -10.41 7.10
CA PHE A 11 33.19 -11.30 7.95
C PHE A 11 32.79 -12.57 7.18
N LEU A 12 32.25 -12.40 5.98
CA LEU A 12 31.84 -13.53 5.13
C LEU A 12 33.04 -14.43 4.80
N ASP A 13 34.15 -13.84 4.34
CA ASP A 13 35.38 -14.57 3.98
C ASP A 13 35.97 -15.34 5.18
N PHE A 14 35.94 -14.73 6.37
CA PHE A 14 36.40 -15.39 7.59
C PHE A 14 35.60 -16.66 7.89
N PHE A 15 34.25 -16.61 7.81
CA PHE A 15 33.41 -17.75 8.09
C PHE A 15 33.40 -18.79 6.95
N VAL A 16 33.50 -18.35 5.69
CA VAL A 16 33.75 -19.28 4.55
C VAL A 16 35.00 -20.11 4.76
N SER A 17 36.09 -19.49 5.23
CA SER A 17 37.34 -20.21 5.53
C SER A 17 37.20 -21.25 6.66
N ARG A 18 36.07 -21.22 7.39
CA ARG A 18 35.74 -22.16 8.47
C ARG A 18 34.54 -23.07 8.11
N GLY A 19 34.27 -23.21 6.81
CA GLY A 19 33.29 -24.15 6.28
C GLY A 19 31.83 -23.69 6.38
N HIS A 20 31.58 -22.39 6.54
CA HIS A 20 30.23 -21.85 6.48
C HIS A 20 29.80 -21.55 5.05
N THR A 21 28.58 -21.88 4.71
CA THR A 21 27.95 -21.50 3.43
C THR A 21 27.44 -20.07 3.51
N VAL A 22 27.79 -19.23 2.53
CA VAL A 22 27.25 -17.88 2.42
C VAL A 22 25.79 -17.97 1.98
N VAL A 23 24.88 -17.45 2.80
CA VAL A 23 23.47 -17.37 2.50
C VAL A 23 23.08 -15.90 2.28
N ALA A 24 22.43 -15.62 1.17
CA ALA A 24 21.97 -14.27 0.86
C ALA A 24 21.02 -13.72 1.93
N SER A 25 21.00 -12.40 2.09
CA SER A 25 20.03 -11.73 2.95
C SER A 25 18.61 -12.06 2.52
N SER A 26 17.78 -12.49 3.45
CA SER A 26 16.35 -12.63 3.17
C SER A 26 15.68 -11.25 3.01
N PRO A 27 14.52 -11.18 2.35
CA PRO A 27 13.73 -9.97 2.28
C PRO A 27 13.35 -9.45 3.68
N LEU A 28 13.18 -8.13 3.79
CA LEU A 28 12.69 -7.48 5.02
C LEU A 28 11.25 -7.88 5.37
N VAL A 29 10.48 -8.35 4.40
CA VAL A 29 9.13 -8.92 4.63
C VAL A 29 9.30 -10.42 4.83
N PRO A 30 9.16 -10.93 6.08
CA PRO A 30 9.31 -12.37 6.35
C PRO A 30 8.20 -13.17 5.66
N ARG A 31 8.59 -14.21 4.92
CA ARG A 31 7.64 -15.04 4.15
C ARG A 31 6.92 -16.07 5.02
N ASN A 32 7.55 -16.53 6.09
CA ASN A 32 7.12 -17.69 6.89
C ASN A 32 6.78 -17.35 8.33
N ASP A 33 6.69 -16.07 8.67
CA ASP A 33 6.35 -15.66 10.03
C ASP A 33 5.33 -14.50 10.02
N PRO A 34 4.03 -14.80 10.18
CA PRO A 34 2.98 -13.78 10.22
C PRO A 34 3.02 -12.92 11.48
N THR A 35 3.78 -13.34 12.52
CA THR A 35 3.90 -12.61 13.77
C THR A 35 4.84 -11.43 13.69
N LEU A 36 5.74 -11.40 12.69
CA LEU A 36 6.70 -10.33 12.46
C LEU A 36 6.26 -9.40 11.34
N LEU A 37 6.29 -8.11 11.59
CA LEU A 37 6.11 -7.11 10.53
C LEU A 37 7.28 -7.11 9.57
N PHE A 38 8.51 -7.12 10.10
CA PHE A 38 9.75 -7.10 9.32
C PHE A 38 10.79 -8.06 9.90
N THR A 39 11.72 -8.48 9.08
CA THR A 39 12.92 -9.21 9.50
C THR A 39 13.75 -8.30 10.40
N ASN A 40 13.90 -8.68 11.65
CA ASN A 40 14.53 -7.90 12.72
C ASN A 40 15.83 -8.51 13.27
N ALA A 41 16.18 -9.73 12.81
CA ALA A 41 17.39 -10.46 13.19
C ALA A 41 17.82 -11.44 12.10
N GLY A 42 19.11 -11.82 12.10
CA GLY A 42 19.71 -12.73 11.13
C GLY A 42 19.08 -14.13 11.11
N MET A 43 18.64 -14.61 12.26
CA MET A 43 18.10 -15.95 12.42
C MET A 43 16.69 -16.15 11.83
N VAL A 44 15.95 -15.07 11.50
CA VAL A 44 14.55 -15.17 11.06
C VAL A 44 14.38 -16.08 9.85
N GLN A 45 15.29 -16.03 8.89
CA GLN A 45 15.27 -16.92 7.73
C GLN A 45 15.61 -18.39 8.03
N PHE A 46 16.15 -18.68 9.21
CA PHE A 46 16.59 -20.01 9.63
C PHE A 46 15.70 -20.61 10.75
N LYS A 47 14.61 -19.95 11.14
CA LYS A 47 13.73 -20.37 12.23
C LYS A 47 13.33 -21.85 12.13
N ASN A 48 12.87 -22.28 10.97
CA ASN A 48 12.41 -23.64 10.73
C ASN A 48 13.56 -24.66 10.70
N LEU A 49 14.79 -24.21 10.42
CA LEU A 49 15.99 -25.05 10.50
C LEU A 49 16.35 -25.38 11.95
N PHE A 50 16.28 -24.40 12.86
CA PHE A 50 16.54 -24.59 14.28
C PHE A 50 15.53 -25.53 14.94
N THR A 51 14.26 -25.45 14.55
CA THR A 51 13.20 -26.32 15.08
C THR A 51 13.13 -27.69 14.37
N GLY A 52 13.96 -27.92 13.36
CA GLY A 52 13.98 -29.18 12.58
C GLY A 52 12.82 -29.35 11.59
N GLN A 53 11.99 -28.30 11.41
CA GLN A 53 10.87 -28.30 10.45
C GLN A 53 11.33 -28.15 8.99
N GLU A 54 12.55 -27.67 8.78
CA GLU A 54 13.18 -27.51 7.48
C GLU A 54 14.56 -28.20 7.48
N LYS A 55 15.01 -28.71 6.35
CA LYS A 55 16.38 -29.26 6.15
C LYS A 55 17.00 -28.59 4.97
N ARG A 56 18.31 -28.31 5.06
CA ARG A 56 19.13 -27.79 3.99
C ARG A 56 20.39 -28.66 3.85
N ASP A 57 21.10 -28.52 2.75
CA ASP A 57 22.31 -29.27 2.41
C ASP A 57 23.58 -28.81 3.15
N TYR A 58 23.45 -27.81 4.04
CA TYR A 58 24.51 -27.26 4.87
C TYR A 58 24.16 -27.28 6.36
N ALA A 59 25.17 -27.50 7.20
CA ALA A 59 25.05 -27.45 8.65
C ALA A 59 25.59 -26.15 9.26
N ARG A 60 26.28 -25.33 8.49
CA ARG A 60 26.85 -24.01 8.87
C ARG A 60 26.47 -22.97 7.84
N ALA A 61 26.06 -21.80 8.28
CA ALA A 61 25.78 -20.68 7.42
C ALA A 61 26.40 -19.38 7.93
N THR A 62 26.65 -18.45 7.02
CA THR A 62 26.98 -17.06 7.33
C THR A 62 26.20 -16.13 6.44
N THR A 63 25.74 -15.01 6.98
CA THR A 63 24.95 -14.02 6.23
C THR A 63 25.19 -12.60 6.71
N VAL A 64 24.92 -11.65 5.85
CA VAL A 64 24.74 -10.24 6.18
C VAL A 64 23.27 -9.93 5.99
N GLN A 65 22.50 -9.98 7.05
CA GLN A 65 21.04 -9.84 7.00
C GLN A 65 20.61 -8.39 7.14
N LYS A 66 19.83 -7.92 6.19
CA LYS A 66 19.04 -6.67 6.30
C LYS A 66 18.04 -6.79 7.43
N CYS A 67 18.03 -5.82 8.35
CA CYS A 67 17.12 -5.81 9.49
C CYS A 67 16.40 -4.47 9.59
N VAL A 68 15.11 -4.50 9.96
CA VAL A 68 14.31 -3.30 10.28
C VAL A 68 13.69 -3.44 11.66
N ARG A 69 13.92 -2.41 12.51
CA ARG A 69 13.34 -2.26 13.85
C ARG A 69 12.59 -0.93 13.95
N ALA A 70 11.36 -0.91 13.45
CA ALA A 70 10.52 0.30 13.39
C ALA A 70 9.06 0.02 13.76
N GLY A 71 8.83 -1.00 14.61
CA GLY A 71 7.49 -1.36 15.08
C GLY A 71 7.48 -2.72 15.79
N GLY A 72 6.41 -3.02 16.53
CA GLY A 72 6.28 -4.24 17.30
C GLY A 72 7.13 -4.24 18.59
N LYS A 73 7.64 -5.40 19.00
CA LYS A 73 8.44 -5.57 20.23
C LYS A 73 9.77 -4.79 20.17
N HIS A 74 10.36 -4.67 18.98
CA HIS A 74 11.62 -3.93 18.77
C HIS A 74 11.30 -2.68 17.95
N ASN A 75 11.31 -1.51 18.59
CA ASN A 75 11.01 -0.22 17.96
C ASN A 75 12.09 0.80 18.32
N ASP A 76 13.03 1.00 17.41
CA ASP A 76 14.11 1.98 17.59
C ASP A 76 13.78 3.35 16.99
N LEU A 77 12.62 3.50 16.33
CA LEU A 77 12.26 4.68 15.55
C LEU A 77 12.39 6.00 16.31
N ASP A 78 11.96 6.02 17.58
CA ASP A 78 11.95 7.23 18.39
C ASP A 78 13.35 7.66 18.86
N ASN A 79 14.32 6.71 18.89
CA ASN A 79 15.71 6.93 19.29
C ASN A 79 16.60 7.37 18.12
N VAL A 80 16.17 7.09 16.89
CA VAL A 80 16.93 7.40 15.67
C VAL A 80 17.20 8.89 15.52
N GLY A 81 18.45 9.23 15.29
CA GLY A 81 18.97 10.60 15.17
C GLY A 81 19.42 11.21 16.49
N TYR A 82 18.84 10.79 17.63
CA TYR A 82 19.14 11.34 18.95
C TYR A 82 20.21 10.54 19.70
N THR A 83 20.26 9.23 19.51
CA THR A 83 21.29 8.35 20.09
C THR A 83 22.42 8.07 19.11
N ALA A 84 23.54 7.56 19.61
CA ALA A 84 24.73 7.26 18.79
C ALA A 84 24.63 5.93 18.01
N ARG A 85 23.76 5.01 18.42
CA ARG A 85 23.79 3.58 18.06
C ARG A 85 22.50 3.00 17.49
N HIS A 86 21.36 3.72 17.47
CA HIS A 86 20.09 3.20 17.02
C HIS A 86 19.77 3.60 15.58
N HIS A 87 19.29 2.63 14.84
CA HIS A 87 18.89 2.77 13.43
C HIS A 87 17.55 2.07 13.19
N THR A 88 16.74 2.59 12.25
CA THR A 88 15.55 1.85 11.79
C THR A 88 15.92 0.70 10.87
N PHE A 89 16.94 0.88 10.04
CA PHE A 89 17.56 -0.14 9.19
C PHE A 89 19.01 -0.33 9.56
N PHE A 90 19.44 -1.56 9.72
CA PHE A 90 20.84 -1.92 9.95
C PHE A 90 21.19 -3.28 9.34
N GLU A 91 22.48 -3.53 9.19
CA GLU A 91 22.97 -4.81 8.69
C GLU A 91 23.47 -5.66 9.87
N MET A 92 22.96 -6.88 9.98
CA MET A 92 23.37 -7.86 11.01
C MET A 92 24.25 -8.94 10.38
N LEU A 93 25.50 -8.98 10.78
CA LEU A 93 26.44 -10.03 10.44
C LEU A 93 26.19 -11.24 11.34
N GLY A 94 25.92 -12.40 10.75
CA GLY A 94 25.60 -13.61 11.51
C GLY A 94 26.34 -14.84 11.03
N ASN A 95 26.76 -15.67 11.97
CA ASN A 95 27.19 -17.05 11.72
C ASN A 95 26.32 -18.02 12.52
N PHE A 96 26.00 -19.14 11.89
CA PHE A 96 25.01 -20.09 12.34
C PHE A 96 25.54 -21.50 12.30
N SER A 97 25.15 -22.30 13.31
CA SER A 97 25.38 -23.73 13.33
C SER A 97 24.03 -24.44 13.61
N PHE A 98 23.69 -25.38 12.77
CA PHE A 98 22.44 -26.17 12.88
C PHE A 98 22.78 -27.59 13.41
N GLY A 99 23.28 -27.60 14.67
CA GLY A 99 23.66 -28.81 15.37
C GLY A 99 24.96 -29.44 14.92
N ASP A 100 25.89 -28.63 14.37
CA ASP A 100 27.23 -29.06 13.95
C ASP A 100 28.28 -28.67 15.01
N TYR A 101 28.33 -27.40 15.40
CA TYR A 101 29.17 -26.92 16.52
C TYR A 101 28.34 -26.13 17.54
N PHE A 102 28.90 -25.93 18.73
CA PHE A 102 28.21 -25.24 19.81
C PHE A 102 29.11 -24.21 20.49
N LYS A 103 28.96 -23.94 21.79
CA LYS A 103 29.56 -22.81 22.53
C LYS A 103 31.08 -22.68 22.33
N GLU A 104 31.85 -23.76 22.37
CA GLU A 104 33.33 -23.70 22.33
C GLU A 104 33.83 -23.12 21.01
N GLU A 105 33.35 -23.68 19.90
CA GLU A 105 33.75 -23.20 18.57
C GLU A 105 33.14 -21.82 18.28
N ALA A 106 31.91 -21.52 18.72
CA ALA A 106 31.29 -20.21 18.53
C ALA A 106 32.13 -19.12 19.20
N ILE A 107 32.53 -19.33 20.47
CA ILE A 107 33.39 -18.41 21.22
C ILE A 107 34.79 -18.32 20.58
N LEU A 108 35.36 -19.44 20.15
CA LEU A 108 36.65 -19.49 19.48
C LEU A 108 36.66 -18.69 18.16
N PHE A 109 35.64 -18.87 17.34
CA PHE A 109 35.51 -18.13 16.07
C PHE A 109 35.29 -16.63 16.31
N ALA A 110 34.45 -16.28 17.27
CA ALA A 110 34.23 -14.88 17.62
C ALA A 110 35.54 -14.23 18.13
N TRP A 111 36.25 -14.91 19.04
CA TRP A 111 37.51 -14.39 19.56
C TRP A 111 38.58 -14.27 18.50
N ASP A 112 38.75 -15.28 17.61
CA ASP A 112 39.69 -15.25 16.50
C ASP A 112 39.37 -14.10 15.53
N PHE A 113 38.10 -13.90 15.20
CA PHE A 113 37.73 -12.80 14.33
C PHE A 113 38.04 -11.43 14.95
N ILE A 114 37.65 -11.21 16.20
CA ILE A 114 37.83 -9.94 16.90
C ILE A 114 39.31 -9.64 17.12
N SER A 115 40.09 -10.63 17.63
CA SER A 115 41.45 -10.39 18.09
C SER A 115 42.48 -10.49 16.95
N LYS A 116 42.35 -11.49 16.04
CA LYS A 116 43.30 -11.75 14.98
C LYS A 116 42.95 -11.06 13.67
N THR A 117 41.66 -11.04 13.29
CA THR A 117 41.26 -10.49 11.99
C THR A 117 40.99 -8.98 12.09
N LEU A 118 40.24 -8.54 13.12
CA LEU A 118 39.95 -7.13 13.32
C LEU A 118 41.02 -6.41 14.11
N GLY A 119 41.80 -7.13 14.94
CA GLY A 119 42.90 -6.58 15.74
C GLY A 119 42.44 -5.69 16.90
N LEU A 120 41.24 -5.93 17.44
CA LEU A 120 40.75 -5.14 18.58
C LEU A 120 41.59 -5.42 19.83
N PRO A 121 41.93 -4.38 20.61
CA PRO A 121 42.74 -4.52 21.82
C PRO A 121 41.92 -5.21 22.94
N LYS A 122 42.51 -6.28 23.49
CA LYS A 122 41.85 -7.13 24.50
C LYS A 122 41.46 -6.37 25.76
N ASP A 123 42.26 -5.40 26.18
CA ASP A 123 42.03 -4.56 27.35
C ASP A 123 40.80 -3.65 27.25
N ARG A 124 40.29 -3.46 26.03
CA ARG A 124 39.02 -2.74 25.76
C ARG A 124 37.80 -3.66 25.61
N LEU A 125 37.97 -4.96 25.68
CA LEU A 125 36.91 -5.92 25.52
C LEU A 125 36.44 -6.48 26.86
N LEU A 126 35.13 -6.67 26.99
CA LEU A 126 34.49 -7.44 28.05
C LEU A 126 33.30 -8.20 27.50
N VAL A 127 32.84 -9.21 28.22
CA VAL A 127 31.73 -10.06 27.80
C VAL A 127 30.71 -10.22 28.93
N THR A 128 29.46 -10.40 28.58
CA THR A 128 28.42 -10.83 29.49
C THR A 128 28.08 -12.30 29.25
N VAL A 129 27.63 -12.98 30.28
CA VAL A 129 27.09 -14.34 30.20
C VAL A 129 25.88 -14.44 31.12
N TYR A 130 24.95 -15.38 30.83
CA TYR A 130 23.86 -15.64 31.77
C TYR A 130 24.42 -16.11 33.12
N PRO A 131 23.89 -15.67 34.27
CA PRO A 131 24.50 -15.90 35.57
C PRO A 131 24.79 -17.36 35.92
N THR A 132 23.99 -18.28 35.39
CA THR A 132 24.15 -19.74 35.61
C THR A 132 24.84 -20.48 34.47
N ASP A 133 25.30 -19.77 33.41
CA ASP A 133 26.03 -20.37 32.30
C ASP A 133 27.53 -20.46 32.59
N GLU A 134 27.90 -21.32 33.55
CA GLU A 134 29.27 -21.59 33.95
C GLU A 134 30.12 -22.13 32.80
N GLN A 135 29.52 -22.81 31.83
CA GLN A 135 30.22 -23.33 30.67
C GLN A 135 30.75 -22.18 29.79
N ALA A 136 29.91 -21.19 29.45
CA ALA A 136 30.31 -20.03 28.66
C ALA A 136 31.39 -19.23 29.40
N ARG A 137 31.22 -19.01 30.73
CA ARG A 137 32.24 -18.36 31.58
C ARG A 137 33.59 -19.06 31.51
N ALA A 138 33.62 -20.40 31.69
CA ALA A 138 34.87 -21.17 31.62
C ALA A 138 35.50 -21.12 30.24
N LEU A 139 34.69 -21.15 29.17
CA LEU A 139 35.20 -21.06 27.81
C LEU A 139 35.83 -19.70 27.49
N TRP A 140 35.23 -18.59 27.92
CA TRP A 140 35.83 -17.27 27.79
C TRP A 140 37.18 -17.13 28.51
N LYS A 141 37.28 -17.69 29.72
CA LYS A 141 38.56 -17.76 30.44
C LYS A 141 39.61 -18.56 29.68
N LYS A 142 39.23 -19.74 29.16
CA LYS A 142 40.10 -20.65 28.45
C LYS A 142 40.56 -20.08 27.09
N ILE A 143 39.66 -19.52 26.30
CA ILE A 143 39.89 -19.11 24.92
C ILE A 143 40.45 -17.71 24.84
N ALA A 144 39.81 -16.73 25.47
CA ALA A 144 40.19 -15.33 25.43
C ALA A 144 41.20 -14.97 26.55
N GLY A 145 41.33 -15.82 27.56
CA GLY A 145 42.14 -15.54 28.76
C GLY A 145 41.63 -14.33 29.55
N PHE A 146 40.30 -14.11 29.58
CA PHE A 146 39.71 -13.05 30.38
C PHE A 146 39.75 -13.40 31.86
N SER A 147 39.99 -12.36 32.69
CA SER A 147 39.80 -12.41 34.14
C SER A 147 38.31 -12.29 34.51
N ASP A 148 37.95 -12.61 35.73
CA ASP A 148 36.56 -12.61 36.22
C ASP A 148 35.89 -11.24 36.12
N ASP A 149 36.63 -10.18 36.26
CA ASP A 149 36.16 -8.78 36.14
C ASP A 149 35.80 -8.39 34.69
N ARG A 150 36.22 -9.20 33.70
CA ARG A 150 35.89 -9.01 32.30
C ARG A 150 34.77 -9.92 31.79
N ILE A 151 34.23 -10.79 32.68
CA ILE A 151 33.11 -11.71 32.35
C ILE A 151 31.99 -11.44 33.35
N ILE A 152 31.05 -10.61 32.94
CA ILE A 152 29.95 -10.13 33.80
C ILE A 152 28.73 -11.06 33.67
N GLY A 153 28.18 -11.47 34.83
CA GLY A 153 26.91 -12.22 34.83
C GLY A 153 25.75 -11.23 34.67
N HIS A 154 24.93 -11.37 33.63
CA HIS A 154 23.79 -10.51 33.37
C HIS A 154 22.53 -11.32 33.05
N THR A 155 21.39 -10.94 33.65
CA THR A 155 20.12 -11.67 33.51
C THR A 155 19.52 -11.56 32.11
N ASP A 156 19.82 -10.50 31.37
CA ASP A 156 19.32 -10.27 29.99
C ASP A 156 20.02 -11.18 28.97
N ASN A 157 21.05 -11.93 29.39
CA ASN A 157 21.67 -12.95 28.54
C ASN A 157 20.82 -14.25 28.41
N LEU A 158 19.49 -14.14 28.50
CA LEU A 158 18.51 -15.11 28.08
C LEU A 158 17.77 -14.57 26.87
N TRP A 159 18.22 -14.98 25.70
CA TRP A 159 17.65 -14.51 24.45
C TRP A 159 16.44 -15.35 24.02
N ALA A 160 15.38 -14.70 23.52
CA ALA A 160 14.20 -15.35 22.94
C ALA A 160 13.73 -14.57 21.71
N MET A 161 13.39 -15.27 20.64
CA MET A 161 12.85 -14.68 19.41
C MET A 161 11.55 -13.90 19.63
N GLY A 162 10.70 -14.43 20.50
CA GLY A 162 9.38 -13.85 20.80
C GLY A 162 8.71 -14.62 21.95
N PRO A 163 7.38 -14.52 22.07
CA PRO A 163 6.61 -15.31 23.03
C PRO A 163 6.72 -16.82 22.79
N THR A 164 6.96 -17.22 21.53
CA THR A 164 7.18 -18.60 21.08
C THR A 164 8.34 -18.65 20.08
N GLY A 165 8.98 -19.80 19.97
CA GLY A 165 10.09 -20.06 19.05
C GLY A 165 11.40 -20.39 19.76
N PRO A 166 12.50 -20.52 18.99
CA PRO A 166 13.82 -20.85 19.53
C PRO A 166 14.30 -19.83 20.56
N CYS A 167 14.95 -20.30 21.61
CA CYS A 167 15.54 -19.47 22.66
C CYS A 167 16.74 -20.16 23.30
N GLY A 168 17.54 -19.41 24.06
CA GLY A 168 18.70 -19.95 24.75
C GLY A 168 19.49 -18.89 25.48
N PHE A 169 20.53 -19.32 26.21
CA PHE A 169 21.47 -18.40 26.82
C PHE A 169 22.26 -17.67 25.74
N CYS A 170 22.76 -16.50 26.04
CA CYS A 170 23.62 -15.79 25.13
C CYS A 170 24.82 -15.17 25.85
N SER A 171 25.80 -14.74 25.07
CA SER A 171 26.97 -14.01 25.52
C SER A 171 27.18 -12.82 24.61
N GLU A 172 27.17 -11.64 25.17
CA GLU A 172 27.37 -10.39 24.44
C GLU A 172 28.79 -9.90 24.60
N ILE A 173 29.33 -9.31 23.54
CA ILE A 173 30.70 -8.79 23.50
C ILE A 173 30.61 -7.27 23.41
N PHE A 174 31.25 -6.59 24.35
CA PHE A 174 31.26 -5.15 24.51
C PHE A 174 32.63 -4.57 24.25
N TYR A 175 32.65 -3.36 23.71
CA TYR A 175 33.84 -2.56 23.53
C TYR A 175 33.79 -1.30 24.38
N ASP A 176 34.81 -1.09 25.24
CA ASP A 176 34.96 0.14 26.01
C ASP A 176 35.49 1.27 25.12
N GLN A 177 34.65 2.21 24.77
CA GLN A 177 34.99 3.38 23.96
C GLN A 177 35.88 4.39 24.68
N GLY A 178 36.12 4.18 25.99
CA GLY A 178 37.00 4.97 26.79
C GLY A 178 36.30 6.01 27.68
N PRO A 179 37.07 6.61 28.62
CA PRO A 179 36.48 7.44 29.66
C PRO A 179 35.92 8.79 29.18
N SER A 180 36.16 9.18 27.97
CA SER A 180 35.57 10.38 27.35
C SER A 180 34.10 10.19 26.95
N VAL A 181 33.62 8.93 26.89
CA VAL A 181 32.23 8.61 26.60
C VAL A 181 31.50 8.28 27.91
N ALA A 182 30.32 8.83 28.08
CA ALA A 182 29.52 8.59 29.28
C ALA A 182 28.93 7.17 29.30
N GLY A 183 28.87 6.52 30.45
CA GLY A 183 28.32 5.22 30.69
C GLY A 183 29.20 4.34 31.58
N GLY A 184 28.60 3.25 32.09
CA GLY A 184 29.23 2.23 32.92
C GLY A 184 29.22 0.85 32.25
N PRO A 185 29.93 -0.15 32.81
CA PRO A 185 29.89 -1.50 32.33
C PRO A 185 28.50 -2.14 32.54
N PRO A 186 28.14 -3.20 31.78
CA PRO A 186 26.91 -3.94 32.00
C PRO A 186 26.70 -4.33 33.48
N GLY A 187 25.48 -4.21 33.97
CA GLY A 187 25.11 -4.45 35.38
C GLY A 187 25.38 -3.26 36.29
N SER A 188 25.91 -2.15 35.79
CA SER A 188 26.10 -0.89 36.58
C SER A 188 24.89 0.04 36.41
N PRO A 189 24.71 1.02 37.36
CA PRO A 189 23.61 1.98 37.25
C PRO A 189 23.62 2.82 35.97
N ASP A 190 24.78 2.97 35.33
CA ASP A 190 24.99 3.80 34.12
C ASP A 190 25.19 2.95 32.86
N GLU A 191 24.74 1.70 32.84
CA GLU A 191 24.94 0.76 31.74
C GLU A 191 24.24 1.18 30.41
N ASP A 192 23.20 2.00 30.53
CA ASP A 192 22.48 2.55 29.36
C ASP A 192 23.32 3.57 28.56
N GLY A 193 24.46 4.00 29.08
CA GLY A 193 25.37 4.93 28.42
C GLY A 193 26.06 4.33 27.19
N ASP A 194 26.68 5.20 26.37
CA ASP A 194 27.29 4.80 25.12
C ASP A 194 28.76 4.31 25.27
N ARG A 195 29.34 4.32 26.49
CA ARG A 195 30.75 3.96 26.69
C ARG A 195 31.03 2.48 26.37
N TYR A 196 30.24 1.57 26.93
CA TYR A 196 30.37 0.14 26.69
C TYR A 196 29.40 -0.27 25.60
N LEU A 197 29.93 -0.28 24.38
CA LEU A 197 29.12 -0.58 23.20
C LEU A 197 29.04 -2.10 22.98
N GLU A 198 27.85 -2.69 23.17
CA GLU A 198 27.55 -4.04 22.70
C GLU A 198 27.60 -4.03 21.18
N PHE A 199 28.44 -4.88 20.58
CA PHE A 199 28.56 -4.95 19.13
C PHE A 199 28.30 -6.35 18.58
N TRP A 200 28.41 -7.42 19.39
CA TRP A 200 28.18 -8.81 18.96
C TRP A 200 27.48 -9.61 20.03
N ASN A 201 26.41 -10.30 19.68
CA ASN A 201 25.69 -11.24 20.54
C ASN A 201 25.84 -12.66 20.03
N LEU A 202 26.29 -13.59 20.85
CA LEU A 202 26.43 -15.02 20.57
C LEU A 202 25.31 -15.76 21.28
N VAL A 203 24.31 -16.25 20.56
CA VAL A 203 23.15 -16.95 21.11
C VAL A 203 23.36 -18.46 21.01
N PHE A 204 23.27 -19.13 22.14
CA PHE A 204 23.37 -20.57 22.29
C PHE A 204 21.98 -21.17 22.33
N MET A 205 21.42 -21.45 21.15
CA MET A 205 20.06 -21.97 20.98
C MET A 205 19.99 -23.38 21.52
N GLN A 206 19.26 -23.55 22.62
CA GLN A 206 19.11 -24.82 23.35
C GLN A 206 17.65 -25.25 23.46
N PHE A 207 16.72 -24.28 23.46
CA PHE A 207 15.34 -24.50 23.79
C PHE A 207 14.40 -23.94 22.71
N GLU A 208 13.17 -24.47 22.69
CA GLU A 208 12.02 -23.91 21.97
C GLU A 208 10.93 -23.57 22.99
N GLN A 209 10.50 -22.31 23.01
CA GLN A 209 9.32 -21.87 23.72
C GLN A 209 8.10 -22.18 22.84
N VAL A 210 7.36 -23.24 23.18
CA VAL A 210 6.19 -23.71 22.42
C VAL A 210 4.97 -22.83 22.69
N ASP A 211 4.78 -22.48 23.96
CA ASP A 211 3.76 -21.55 24.45
C ASP A 211 4.30 -20.77 25.67
N GLU A 212 3.49 -19.89 26.25
CA GLU A 212 3.93 -19.06 27.41
C GLU A 212 4.45 -19.87 28.63
N LYS A 213 4.13 -21.16 28.75
CA LYS A 213 4.45 -21.99 29.91
C LYS A 213 5.34 -23.18 29.55
N THR A 214 5.35 -23.60 28.29
CA THR A 214 6.00 -24.84 27.86
C THR A 214 7.29 -24.51 27.10
N ARG A 215 8.40 -24.99 27.63
CA ARG A 215 9.72 -24.95 27.01
C ARG A 215 10.22 -26.38 26.85
N ILE A 216 10.69 -26.70 25.63
CA ILE A 216 11.27 -28.02 25.31
C ILE A 216 12.70 -27.81 24.77
N ASP A 217 13.51 -28.87 24.82
CA ASP A 217 14.83 -28.83 24.19
C ASP A 217 14.72 -28.84 22.65
N LEU A 218 15.58 -28.09 21.99
CA LEU A 218 15.73 -28.20 20.54
C LEU A 218 16.24 -29.60 20.14
N PRO A 219 15.91 -30.07 18.95
CA PRO A 219 16.41 -31.38 18.45
C PRO A 219 17.92 -31.46 18.47
N LYS A 220 18.62 -30.34 18.28
CA LYS A 220 20.08 -30.22 18.42
C LYS A 220 20.41 -28.82 18.92
N PRO A 221 21.35 -28.70 19.90
CA PRO A 221 21.92 -27.42 20.27
C PRO A 221 22.51 -26.72 19.04
N SER A 222 22.21 -25.48 18.88
CA SER A 222 22.51 -24.70 17.68
C SER A 222 23.11 -23.34 18.02
N ILE A 223 23.73 -22.68 17.07
CA ILE A 223 24.31 -21.35 17.25
C ILE A 223 23.62 -20.35 16.31
N ASP A 224 23.26 -19.21 16.88
CA ASP A 224 22.88 -18.00 16.19
C ASP A 224 23.77 -16.86 16.69
N THR A 225 24.29 -16.03 15.81
CA THR A 225 25.03 -14.85 16.24
C THR A 225 24.55 -13.62 15.47
N GLY A 226 24.66 -12.44 16.11
CA GLY A 226 24.30 -11.16 15.50
C GLY A 226 25.28 -10.06 15.90
N MET A 227 26.11 -9.61 14.93
CA MET A 227 26.99 -8.46 15.07
C MET A 227 26.47 -7.29 14.25
N GLY A 228 26.30 -6.13 14.88
CA GLY A 228 25.90 -4.90 14.19
C GLY A 228 27.04 -4.40 13.28
N LEU A 229 26.83 -4.39 11.96
CA LEU A 229 27.84 -3.94 11.01
C LEU A 229 28.22 -2.48 11.25
N GLU A 230 27.25 -1.60 11.46
CA GLU A 230 27.49 -0.18 11.69
C GLU A 230 28.27 0.05 13.01
N ARG A 231 27.97 -0.76 14.05
CA ARG A 231 28.66 -0.68 15.35
C ARG A 231 30.14 -1.09 15.22
N ILE A 232 30.42 -2.23 14.64
CA ILE A 232 31.81 -2.71 14.48
C ILE A 232 32.60 -1.83 13.51
N ALA A 233 31.96 -1.30 12.45
CA ALA A 233 32.59 -0.34 11.56
C ALA A 233 32.98 0.94 12.29
N GLY A 234 32.13 1.46 13.19
CA GLY A 234 32.43 2.61 14.05
C GLY A 234 33.66 2.38 14.93
N ILE A 235 33.74 1.22 15.58
CA ILE A 235 34.90 0.84 16.41
C ILE A 235 36.18 0.85 15.57
N LEU A 236 36.16 0.24 14.38
CA LEU A 236 37.33 0.13 13.50
C LEU A 236 37.72 1.44 12.85
N GLN A 237 36.78 2.35 12.63
CA GLN A 237 37.05 3.71 12.12
C GLN A 237 37.41 4.69 13.24
N GLY A 238 37.35 4.24 14.50
CA GLY A 238 37.70 5.06 15.68
C GLY A 238 36.71 6.16 15.99
N VAL A 239 35.43 5.98 15.62
CA VAL A 239 34.34 6.90 15.91
C VAL A 239 33.42 6.32 16.97
N THR A 240 32.82 7.18 17.78
CA THR A 240 31.92 6.80 18.89
C THR A 240 30.44 6.92 18.54
N ASN A 241 30.17 7.28 17.30
CA ASN A 241 28.81 7.46 16.82
C ASN A 241 28.65 6.81 15.45
N ASN A 242 27.66 5.95 15.28
CA ASN A 242 27.41 5.24 14.04
C ASN A 242 27.16 6.18 12.83
N TYR A 243 26.62 7.38 13.07
CA TYR A 243 26.41 8.37 12.01
C TYR A 243 27.71 9.03 11.53
N ASP A 244 28.84 8.74 12.17
CA ASP A 244 30.14 9.23 11.77
C ASP A 244 30.97 8.18 10.98
N VAL A 245 30.39 6.97 10.70
CA VAL A 245 31.02 5.98 9.79
C VAL A 245 30.96 6.46 8.34
N ASP A 246 31.83 5.92 7.53
CA ASP A 246 32.02 6.29 6.11
C ASP A 246 30.71 6.42 5.32
N LEU A 247 29.84 5.39 5.37
CA LEU A 247 28.52 5.38 4.71
C LEU A 247 27.66 6.58 5.12
N PHE A 248 27.50 6.79 6.44
CA PHE A 248 26.61 7.86 6.90
C PHE A 248 27.22 9.24 6.68
N ARG A 249 28.54 9.40 6.84
CA ARG A 249 29.23 10.67 6.52
C ARG A 249 29.01 11.07 5.08
N HIS A 250 29.09 10.10 4.14
CA HIS A 250 28.82 10.38 2.73
C HIS A 250 27.35 10.83 2.53
N LEU A 251 26.38 10.06 3.01
CA LEU A 251 24.96 10.39 2.85
C LEU A 251 24.58 11.72 3.54
N ILE A 252 25.13 12.00 4.71
CA ILE A 252 24.92 13.28 5.42
C ILE A 252 25.53 14.42 4.59
N GLY A 253 26.74 14.27 4.06
CA GLY A 253 27.39 15.28 3.21
C GLY A 253 26.54 15.62 1.97
N VAL A 254 25.97 14.60 1.31
CA VAL A 254 25.06 14.82 0.18
C VAL A 254 23.76 15.50 0.62
N SER A 255 23.24 15.15 1.80
CA SER A 255 22.07 15.80 2.38
C SER A 255 22.33 17.27 2.70
N GLU A 256 23.52 17.61 3.22
CA GLU A 256 23.98 18.99 3.43
C GLU A 256 24.05 19.79 2.12
N GLU A 257 24.67 19.20 1.12
CA GLU A 257 24.81 19.81 -0.22
C GLU A 257 23.44 20.11 -0.83
N MET A 258 22.54 19.14 -0.83
CA MET A 258 21.22 19.25 -1.46
C MET A 258 20.25 20.16 -0.70
N SER A 259 20.39 20.26 0.63
CA SER A 259 19.55 21.12 1.47
C SER A 259 20.11 22.54 1.59
N GLY A 260 21.42 22.70 1.40
CA GLY A 260 22.16 23.94 1.67
C GLY A 260 22.36 24.23 3.16
N VAL A 261 22.11 23.26 4.05
CA VAL A 261 22.20 23.41 5.50
C VAL A 261 23.27 22.46 6.07
N ARG A 262 24.17 22.95 6.93
CA ARG A 262 25.19 22.13 7.57
C ARG A 262 24.60 21.24 8.66
N SER A 263 25.17 20.07 8.83
CA SER A 263 24.83 19.11 9.91
C SER A 263 25.42 19.51 11.26
N GLU A 264 25.04 20.69 11.73
CA GLU A 264 25.51 21.29 13.00
C GLU A 264 24.31 21.71 13.87
N GLY A 265 24.52 21.81 15.19
CA GLY A 265 23.45 22.17 16.11
C GLY A 265 22.23 21.25 16.01
N GLU A 266 21.03 21.84 15.91
CA GLU A 266 19.77 21.10 15.79
C GLU A 266 19.62 20.42 14.41
N ALA A 267 20.19 20.98 13.35
CA ALA A 267 20.13 20.40 12.03
C ALA A 267 20.87 19.05 11.96
N LYS A 268 21.83 18.79 12.85
CA LYS A 268 22.56 17.51 12.95
C LYS A 268 21.60 16.34 13.14
N PHE A 269 20.61 16.46 14.01
CA PHE A 269 19.61 15.41 14.25
C PHE A 269 18.75 15.16 13.00
N SER A 270 18.38 16.23 12.31
CA SER A 270 17.59 16.12 11.09
C SER A 270 18.32 15.38 9.97
N HIS A 271 19.57 15.68 9.71
CA HIS A 271 20.38 14.97 8.72
C HIS A 271 20.57 13.48 9.07
N ARG A 272 20.74 13.13 10.32
CA ARG A 272 20.81 11.75 10.79
C ARG A 272 19.51 10.99 10.53
N VAL A 273 18.37 11.57 10.87
CA VAL A 273 17.06 10.98 10.62
C VAL A 273 16.81 10.82 9.11
N ILE A 274 17.11 11.83 8.30
CA ILE A 274 16.94 11.80 6.84
C ILE A 274 17.74 10.64 6.24
N THR A 275 18.99 10.47 6.61
CA THR A 275 19.87 9.45 6.03
C THR A 275 19.56 8.05 6.53
N ASP A 276 19.23 7.86 7.80
CA ASP A 276 18.74 6.58 8.33
C ASP A 276 17.44 6.16 7.62
N HIS A 277 16.49 7.06 7.54
CA HIS A 277 15.19 6.78 6.95
C HIS A 277 15.23 6.65 5.42
N LEU A 278 16.20 7.25 4.75
CA LEU A 278 16.47 7.00 3.34
C LEU A 278 16.84 5.52 3.13
N ARG A 279 17.72 4.96 3.98
CA ARG A 279 18.08 3.55 3.92
C ARG A 279 16.86 2.65 4.14
N SER A 280 16.18 2.81 5.26
CA SER A 280 15.06 1.95 5.63
C SER A 280 13.91 2.01 4.62
N THR A 281 13.52 3.19 4.16
CA THR A 281 12.43 3.33 3.17
C THR A 281 12.81 2.76 1.82
N SER A 282 14.05 2.97 1.37
CA SER A 282 14.53 2.44 0.09
C SER A 282 14.53 0.91 0.08
N PHE A 283 15.04 0.28 1.12
CA PHE A 283 15.04 -1.18 1.23
C PHE A 283 13.64 -1.78 1.37
N LEU A 284 12.77 -1.14 2.16
CA LEU A 284 11.38 -1.60 2.27
C LEU A 284 10.63 -1.52 0.94
N ILE A 285 10.84 -0.43 0.17
CA ILE A 285 10.23 -0.29 -1.16
C ILE A 285 10.83 -1.31 -2.14
N ALA A 286 12.15 -1.52 -2.12
CA ALA A 286 12.81 -2.54 -2.93
C ALA A 286 12.27 -3.95 -2.64
N ASP A 287 11.95 -4.25 -1.38
CA ASP A 287 11.35 -5.50 -0.93
C ASP A 287 9.81 -5.51 -1.08
N GLY A 288 9.23 -4.55 -1.83
CA GLY A 288 7.84 -4.54 -2.30
C GLY A 288 6.82 -3.93 -1.34
N VAL A 289 7.24 -3.30 -0.24
CA VAL A 289 6.34 -2.54 0.62
C VAL A 289 6.03 -1.20 -0.02
N LEU A 290 4.76 -0.84 -0.11
CA LEU A 290 4.31 0.47 -0.59
C LEU A 290 3.59 1.24 0.53
N PRO A 291 3.65 2.58 0.54
CA PRO A 291 2.99 3.38 1.59
C PRO A 291 1.49 3.13 1.61
N SER A 292 0.94 2.77 2.76
CA SER A 292 -0.51 2.55 2.96
C SER A 292 -0.97 3.08 4.31
N ASN A 293 -2.26 2.91 4.63
CA ASN A 293 -2.82 3.34 5.91
C ASN A 293 -2.81 2.23 6.97
N GLU A 294 -2.41 1.01 6.60
CA GLU A 294 -2.44 -0.17 7.48
C GLU A 294 -1.19 -1.02 7.32
N GLY A 295 -0.94 -1.88 8.30
CA GLY A 295 0.10 -2.90 8.27
C GLY A 295 1.51 -2.36 7.99
N ARG A 296 2.28 -3.10 7.19
CA ARG A 296 3.67 -2.77 6.83
C ARG A 296 3.78 -1.44 6.09
N GLY A 297 2.82 -1.14 5.22
CA GLY A 297 2.81 0.11 4.46
C GLY A 297 2.56 1.34 5.33
N TYR A 298 1.82 1.21 6.43
CA TYR A 298 1.67 2.27 7.43
C TYR A 298 3.00 2.58 8.13
N VAL A 299 3.74 1.53 8.53
CA VAL A 299 5.06 1.73 9.16
C VAL A 299 6.03 2.38 8.17
N LEU A 300 6.08 1.93 6.92
CA LEU A 300 6.86 2.57 5.87
C LEU A 300 6.49 4.05 5.73
N ARG A 301 5.21 4.37 5.62
CA ARG A 301 4.73 5.76 5.49
C ARG A 301 5.10 6.61 6.69
N ARG A 302 5.06 6.04 7.89
CA ARG A 302 5.48 6.72 9.13
C ARG A 302 6.97 7.10 9.09
N ILE A 303 7.84 6.17 8.68
CA ILE A 303 9.27 6.41 8.52
C ILE A 303 9.50 7.50 7.44
N MET A 304 8.87 7.38 6.27
CA MET A 304 8.96 8.37 5.19
C MET A 304 8.59 9.77 5.68
N ARG A 305 7.45 9.91 6.30
CA ARG A 305 6.93 11.21 6.77
C ARG A 305 7.79 11.82 7.88
N ARG A 306 8.39 11.00 8.73
CA ARG A 306 9.34 11.48 9.74
C ARG A 306 10.57 12.10 9.06
N ALA A 307 11.17 11.45 8.08
CA ALA A 307 12.28 12.03 7.31
C ALA A 307 11.88 13.31 6.57
N MET A 308 10.71 13.33 5.92
CA MET A 308 10.18 14.47 5.18
C MET A 308 9.90 15.67 6.10
N ARG A 309 9.45 15.42 7.33
CA ARG A 309 9.33 16.48 8.35
C ARG A 309 10.70 17.06 8.72
N HIS A 310 11.70 16.21 8.93
CA HIS A 310 13.06 16.67 9.21
C HIS A 310 13.65 17.45 8.02
N ALA A 311 13.35 17.05 6.77
CA ALA A 311 13.68 17.82 5.59
C ALA A 311 13.00 19.21 5.60
N HIS A 312 11.74 19.29 6.02
CA HIS A 312 11.04 20.55 6.19
C HIS A 312 11.65 21.41 7.30
N LEU A 313 12.02 20.82 8.45
CA LEU A 313 12.63 21.53 9.57
C LEU A 313 13.98 22.20 9.23
N ILE A 314 14.77 21.57 8.37
CA ILE A 314 16.00 22.18 7.82
C ILE A 314 15.74 23.15 6.67
N GLY A 315 14.46 23.48 6.40
CA GLY A 315 14.06 24.56 5.47
C GLY A 315 14.10 24.19 4.01
N THR A 316 14.12 22.91 3.61
CA THR A 316 14.07 22.54 2.19
C THR A 316 12.74 22.98 1.56
N LYS A 317 12.81 23.66 0.42
CA LYS A 317 11.63 24.13 -0.33
C LYS A 317 11.05 23.02 -1.22
N ASP A 318 11.91 22.24 -1.84
CA ASP A 318 11.56 21.17 -2.78
C ASP A 318 11.70 19.79 -2.11
N PRO A 319 11.04 18.75 -2.62
CA PRO A 319 11.20 17.37 -2.15
C PRO A 319 12.67 16.95 -2.17
N LEU A 320 13.17 16.44 -1.03
CA LEU A 320 14.58 16.11 -0.82
C LEU A 320 14.86 14.60 -0.96
N MET A 321 14.00 13.77 -0.36
CA MET A 321 14.29 12.35 -0.16
C MET A 321 14.64 11.61 -1.46
N HIS A 322 13.86 11.83 -2.52
CA HIS A 322 14.08 11.16 -3.81
C HIS A 322 15.41 11.56 -4.48
N ARG A 323 15.92 12.75 -4.19
CA ARG A 323 17.19 13.26 -4.74
C ARG A 323 18.42 12.59 -4.12
N LEU A 324 18.26 12.06 -2.91
CA LEU A 324 19.31 11.32 -2.19
C LEU A 324 19.43 9.87 -2.63
N VAL A 325 18.44 9.32 -3.35
CA VAL A 325 18.42 7.91 -3.77
C VAL A 325 19.66 7.50 -4.58
N PRO A 326 20.14 8.27 -5.57
CA PRO A 326 21.34 7.90 -6.32
C PRO A 326 22.58 7.72 -5.45
N SER A 327 22.75 8.53 -4.40
CA SER A 327 23.88 8.41 -3.46
C SER A 327 23.82 7.12 -2.64
N LEU A 328 22.61 6.72 -2.21
CA LEU A 328 22.40 5.43 -1.57
C LEU A 328 22.69 4.25 -2.53
N MET A 329 22.29 4.37 -3.81
CA MET A 329 22.60 3.36 -4.83
C MET A 329 24.11 3.20 -5.06
N ALA A 330 24.86 4.28 -5.03
CA ALA A 330 26.33 4.26 -5.14
C ALA A 330 26.97 3.49 -3.98
N GLU A 331 26.52 3.72 -2.75
CA GLU A 331 27.07 3.11 -1.55
C GLU A 331 26.66 1.65 -1.34
N MET A 332 25.38 1.31 -1.52
CA MET A 332 24.83 0.02 -1.13
C MET A 332 24.37 -0.85 -2.30
N GLY A 333 24.22 -0.29 -3.50
CA GLY A 333 23.65 -0.99 -4.65
C GLY A 333 24.54 -2.11 -5.22
N SER A 334 25.84 -2.16 -4.88
CA SER A 334 26.71 -3.28 -5.23
C SER A 334 26.51 -4.49 -4.35
N ALA A 335 26.25 -4.28 -3.05
CA ALA A 335 25.96 -5.34 -2.08
C ALA A 335 24.50 -5.83 -2.18
N TYR A 336 23.58 -4.97 -2.64
CA TYR A 336 22.16 -5.21 -2.70
C TYR A 336 21.58 -4.85 -4.08
N PRO A 337 21.67 -5.77 -5.07
CA PRO A 337 21.22 -5.53 -6.45
C PRO A 337 19.73 -5.14 -6.57
N GLU A 338 18.90 -5.55 -5.60
CA GLU A 338 17.48 -5.20 -5.53
C GLU A 338 17.26 -3.69 -5.42
N LEU A 339 18.16 -2.94 -4.79
CA LEU A 339 18.09 -1.48 -4.73
C LEU A 339 18.23 -0.87 -6.14
N LYS A 340 19.21 -1.31 -6.92
CA LYS A 340 19.41 -0.82 -8.30
C LYS A 340 18.22 -1.14 -9.17
N ARG A 341 17.68 -2.34 -9.05
CA ARG A 341 16.47 -2.76 -9.80
C ARG A 341 15.26 -1.89 -9.47
N ALA A 342 15.11 -1.49 -8.21
CA ALA A 342 13.97 -0.71 -7.73
C ALA A 342 14.22 0.81 -7.69
N GLU A 343 15.36 1.32 -8.14
CA GLU A 343 15.76 2.73 -8.01
C GLU A 343 14.67 3.70 -8.49
N ALA A 344 14.12 3.48 -9.68
CA ALA A 344 13.07 4.33 -10.25
C ALA A 344 11.77 4.30 -9.39
N LEU A 345 11.38 3.11 -8.89
CA LEU A 345 10.23 2.97 -8.00
C LEU A 345 10.46 3.69 -6.67
N ILE A 346 11.65 3.54 -6.08
CA ILE A 346 12.04 4.18 -4.82
C ILE A 346 11.97 5.70 -4.97
N ALA A 347 12.63 6.24 -5.99
CA ALA A 347 12.68 7.68 -6.23
C ALA A 347 11.28 8.27 -6.45
N GLU A 348 10.46 7.65 -7.30
CA GLU A 348 9.12 8.16 -7.59
C GLU A 348 8.18 8.03 -6.38
N THR A 349 8.25 6.92 -5.62
CA THR A 349 7.45 6.72 -4.41
C THR A 349 7.78 7.76 -3.35
N LEU A 350 9.07 8.00 -3.08
CA LEU A 350 9.53 9.03 -2.15
C LEU A 350 9.10 10.43 -2.59
N LYS A 351 9.28 10.77 -3.87
CA LYS A 351 8.89 12.07 -4.43
C LYS A 351 7.40 12.35 -4.26
N LEU A 352 6.56 11.42 -4.67
CA LEU A 352 5.10 11.60 -4.63
C LEU A 352 4.56 11.68 -3.20
N GLU A 353 5.06 10.82 -2.30
CA GLU A 353 4.64 10.89 -0.89
C GLU A 353 5.12 12.19 -0.25
N GLU A 354 6.32 12.69 -0.58
CA GLU A 354 6.83 13.96 -0.04
C GLU A 354 6.03 15.16 -0.54
N ILE A 355 5.66 15.20 -1.83
CA ILE A 355 4.80 16.26 -2.39
C ILE A 355 3.45 16.29 -1.64
N ARG A 356 2.78 15.14 -1.55
CA ARG A 356 1.48 15.03 -0.85
C ARG A 356 1.58 15.36 0.63
N PHE A 357 2.67 14.92 1.27
CA PHE A 357 2.86 15.14 2.70
C PHE A 357 3.15 16.59 3.02
N ARG A 358 3.88 17.34 2.18
CA ARG A 358 4.14 18.77 2.37
C ARG A 358 2.86 19.59 2.42
N GLU A 359 1.88 19.29 1.56
CA GLU A 359 0.56 19.93 1.61
C GLU A 359 -0.18 19.60 2.91
N THR A 360 -0.15 18.33 3.32
CA THR A 360 -0.75 17.85 4.57
C THR A 360 -0.06 18.43 5.79
N LEU A 361 1.28 18.50 5.77
CA LEU A 361 2.11 19.00 6.88
C LEU A 361 1.83 20.49 7.11
N ALA A 362 1.83 21.31 6.08
CA ALA A 362 1.55 22.75 6.21
C ALA A 362 0.17 23.00 6.82
N ARG A 363 -0.85 22.25 6.37
CA ARG A 363 -2.21 22.33 6.93
C ARG A 363 -2.27 21.79 8.36
N GLY A 364 -1.63 20.65 8.63
CA GLY A 364 -1.62 20.01 9.94
C GLY A 364 -0.91 20.84 11.00
N LEU A 365 0.24 21.42 10.69
CA LEU A 365 0.95 22.32 11.61
C LEU A 365 0.12 23.56 11.94
N LYS A 366 -0.53 24.19 10.96
CA LYS A 366 -1.42 25.32 11.20
C LYS A 366 -2.58 24.96 12.14
N LEU A 367 -3.22 23.82 11.91
CA LEU A 367 -4.32 23.36 12.77
C LEU A 367 -3.84 22.95 14.17
N LEU A 368 -2.62 22.39 14.28
CA LEU A 368 -2.00 22.10 15.56
C LEU A 368 -1.69 23.38 16.32
N ASP A 369 -1.16 24.40 15.68
CA ASP A 369 -0.90 25.71 16.29
C ASP A 369 -2.19 26.38 16.77
N GLU A 370 -3.26 26.34 15.96
CA GLU A 370 -4.59 26.82 16.34
C GLU A 370 -5.14 26.06 17.56
N ALA A 371 -5.01 24.73 17.58
CA ALA A 371 -5.49 23.88 18.68
C ALA A 371 -4.67 24.03 19.98
N THR A 372 -3.41 24.42 19.87
CA THR A 372 -2.46 24.53 20.99
C THR A 372 -2.13 25.97 21.37
N GLY A 373 -2.74 26.95 20.72
CA GLY A 373 -2.45 28.38 20.93
C GLY A 373 -2.71 28.88 22.37
N THR A 374 -3.58 28.22 23.10
CA THR A 374 -3.90 28.52 24.50
C THR A 374 -3.14 27.64 25.50
N LEU A 375 -2.46 26.59 25.06
CA LEU A 375 -1.72 25.65 25.91
C LEU A 375 -0.34 26.20 26.30
N LYS A 376 0.04 25.93 27.54
CA LYS A 376 1.34 26.31 28.15
C LYS A 376 2.23 25.08 28.27
N SER A 377 3.53 25.33 28.56
CA SER A 377 4.47 24.27 28.90
C SER A 377 3.96 23.49 30.13
N GLY A 378 3.91 22.17 30.02
CA GLY A 378 3.37 21.24 31.00
C GLY A 378 1.89 20.86 30.77
N ASP A 379 1.18 21.55 29.87
CA ASP A 379 -0.19 21.19 29.51
C ASP A 379 -0.27 19.94 28.61
N ARG A 380 -1.50 19.44 28.39
CA ARG A 380 -1.75 18.24 27.60
C ARG A 380 -2.78 18.52 26.50
N LEU A 381 -2.43 18.18 25.24
CA LEU A 381 -3.38 18.20 24.12
C LEU A 381 -4.36 17.03 24.24
N GLN A 382 -5.64 17.28 24.08
CA GLN A 382 -6.68 16.26 24.19
C GLN A 382 -6.60 15.23 23.07
N GLY A 383 -6.89 13.94 23.39
CA GLY A 383 -6.77 12.82 22.49
C GLY A 383 -7.72 12.86 21.29
N ASP A 384 -8.93 13.40 21.44
CA ASP A 384 -9.91 13.57 20.35
C ASP A 384 -9.44 14.63 19.33
N VAL A 385 -8.75 15.68 19.79
CA VAL A 385 -8.14 16.69 18.90
C VAL A 385 -7.00 16.07 18.10
N ALA A 386 -6.13 15.30 18.78
CA ALA A 386 -5.05 14.56 18.11
C ALA A 386 -5.60 13.52 17.14
N PHE A 387 -6.70 12.83 17.49
CA PHE A 387 -7.38 11.89 16.61
C PHE A 387 -7.98 12.57 15.38
N LYS A 388 -8.60 13.73 15.53
CA LYS A 388 -9.12 14.51 14.40
C LYS A 388 -8.02 14.97 13.45
N LEU A 389 -6.86 15.37 13.97
CA LEU A 389 -5.68 15.68 13.15
C LEU A 389 -5.23 14.46 12.35
N TYR A 390 -5.25 13.27 12.96
CA TYR A 390 -4.88 12.01 12.34
C TYR A 390 -5.90 11.56 11.27
N ASP A 391 -7.17 11.42 11.67
CA ASP A 391 -8.23 10.80 10.86
C ASP A 391 -8.69 11.69 9.70
N THR A 392 -8.95 12.96 9.99
CA THR A 392 -9.52 13.91 9.01
C THR A 392 -8.45 14.57 8.15
N TYR A 393 -7.30 14.86 8.74
CA TYR A 393 -6.26 15.64 8.07
C TYR A 393 -4.99 14.84 7.74
N GLY A 394 -4.93 13.56 8.12
CA GLY A 394 -3.80 12.68 7.83
C GLY A 394 -2.49 13.08 8.52
N PHE A 395 -2.58 13.82 9.64
CA PHE A 395 -1.42 14.27 10.43
C PHE A 395 -1.16 13.25 11.56
N PRO A 396 -0.14 12.40 11.48
CA PRO A 396 0.07 11.30 12.40
C PRO A 396 0.28 11.72 13.86
N LEU A 397 -0.11 10.85 14.80
CA LEU A 397 0.00 11.09 16.23
C LEU A 397 1.43 11.36 16.69
N ASP A 398 2.38 10.57 16.18
CA ASP A 398 3.81 10.73 16.49
C ASP A 398 4.37 12.07 16.01
N LEU A 399 3.93 12.56 14.86
CA LEU A 399 4.26 13.90 14.40
C LEU A 399 3.64 15.00 15.28
N THR A 400 2.43 14.77 15.79
CA THR A 400 1.79 15.65 16.76
C THR A 400 2.61 15.69 18.05
N GLN A 401 2.99 14.53 18.60
CA GLN A 401 3.81 14.42 19.82
C GLN A 401 5.18 15.07 19.64
N GLU A 402 5.87 14.77 18.54
CA GLU A 402 7.19 15.31 18.24
C GLU A 402 7.16 16.83 18.02
N SER A 403 6.11 17.35 17.37
CA SER A 403 5.93 18.80 17.17
C SER A 403 5.71 19.56 18.48
N LEU A 404 5.07 18.92 19.45
CA LEU A 404 4.76 19.50 20.75
C LEU A 404 5.87 19.30 21.80
N ARG A 405 6.81 18.38 21.54
CA ARG A 405 7.93 18.08 22.45
C ARG A 405 8.80 19.31 22.75
N ALA A 406 9.10 20.10 21.71
CA ALA A 406 9.89 21.34 21.87
C ALA A 406 9.19 22.39 22.75
N ARG A 407 7.85 22.34 22.81
CA ARG A 407 7.02 23.24 23.65
C ARG A 407 6.70 22.62 25.03
N ASN A 408 7.23 21.43 25.32
CA ASN A 408 6.94 20.64 26.53
C ASN A 408 5.43 20.46 26.78
N ILE A 409 4.65 20.16 25.69
CA ILE A 409 3.22 19.87 25.74
C ILE A 409 3.06 18.37 25.48
N ALA A 410 2.40 17.66 26.39
CA ALA A 410 2.10 16.25 26.23
C ALA A 410 0.86 16.03 25.33
N VAL A 411 0.68 14.81 24.80
CA VAL A 411 -0.52 14.41 24.07
C VAL A 411 -1.24 13.30 24.82
N ASP A 412 -2.56 13.36 24.87
CA ASP A 412 -3.41 12.34 25.46
C ASP A 412 -3.53 11.12 24.54
N THR A 413 -2.59 10.20 24.68
CA THR A 413 -2.49 8.96 23.88
C THR A 413 -3.62 7.98 24.20
N ASP A 414 -4.12 7.97 25.42
CA ASP A 414 -5.19 7.08 25.86
C ASP A 414 -6.52 7.51 25.21
N GLY A 415 -6.82 8.82 25.26
CA GLY A 415 -7.97 9.40 24.57
C GLY A 415 -7.90 9.22 23.05
N PHE A 416 -6.72 9.37 22.45
CA PHE A 416 -6.51 9.07 21.03
C PHE A 416 -6.79 7.59 20.71
N THR A 417 -6.28 6.68 21.53
CA THR A 417 -6.46 5.23 21.36
C THR A 417 -7.94 4.84 21.49
N ALA A 418 -8.64 5.42 22.45
CA ALA A 418 -10.07 5.20 22.61
C ALA A 418 -10.89 5.68 21.39
N ALA A 419 -10.58 6.85 20.85
CA ALA A 419 -11.21 7.36 19.62
C ALA A 419 -10.93 6.46 18.42
N MET A 420 -9.70 5.98 18.26
CA MET A 420 -9.28 5.04 17.23
C MET A 420 -10.02 3.69 17.34
N GLN A 421 -10.15 3.14 18.54
CA GLN A 421 -10.87 1.88 18.77
C GLN A 421 -12.35 2.02 18.42
N LYS A 422 -12.98 3.13 18.78
CA LYS A 422 -14.36 3.42 18.42
C LYS A 422 -14.58 3.41 16.92
N GLN A 423 -13.74 4.10 16.17
CA GLN A 423 -13.79 4.12 14.71
C GLN A 423 -13.57 2.71 14.10
N LYS A 424 -12.58 1.94 14.63
CA LYS A 424 -12.36 0.55 14.18
C LYS A 424 -13.53 -0.37 14.47
N ALA A 425 -14.22 -0.18 15.59
CA ALA A 425 -15.42 -0.95 15.92
C ALA A 425 -16.58 -0.65 14.96
N GLU A 426 -16.77 0.63 14.61
CA GLU A 426 -17.77 1.06 13.62
C GLU A 426 -17.45 0.51 12.20
N ALA A 427 -16.17 0.50 11.82
CA ALA A 427 -15.70 -0.09 10.55
C ALA A 427 -15.83 -1.63 10.52
N ARG A 428 -15.55 -2.33 11.65
CA ARG A 428 -15.70 -3.80 11.76
C ARG A 428 -17.15 -4.27 11.71
N ALA A 429 -18.10 -3.48 12.20
CA ALA A 429 -19.54 -3.80 12.12
C ALA A 429 -20.04 -3.89 10.66
N SER A 430 -19.29 -3.39 9.70
CA SER A 430 -19.58 -3.43 8.27
C SER A 430 -18.83 -4.50 7.48
N TRP A 431 -17.94 -5.32 8.13
CA TRP A 431 -17.10 -6.31 7.44
C TRP A 431 -17.35 -7.75 7.92
N GLN A 432 -17.64 -8.66 6.98
CA GLN A 432 -17.76 -10.10 7.24
C GLN A 432 -16.47 -10.79 6.76
N GLY A 433 -15.67 -11.30 7.70
CA GLY A 433 -14.42 -11.99 7.42
C GLY A 433 -14.53 -13.51 7.48
N SER A 434 -13.75 -14.20 6.65
CA SER A 434 -13.64 -15.65 6.55
C SER A 434 -12.57 -16.23 7.50
N GLY A 435 -12.88 -17.36 8.17
CA GLY A 435 -11.96 -18.06 9.06
C GLY A 435 -11.28 -19.25 8.35
N GLU A 436 -9.95 -19.28 8.29
CA GLU A 436 -9.17 -20.30 7.55
C GLU A 436 -8.10 -21.08 8.36
N ALA A 437 -7.90 -20.84 9.64
CA ALA A 437 -6.74 -21.40 10.36
C ALA A 437 -6.90 -22.84 10.88
N ALA A 438 -8.09 -23.41 10.91
CA ALA A 438 -8.32 -24.75 11.52
C ALA A 438 -8.23 -25.94 10.53
N SER A 439 -8.19 -25.69 9.22
CA SER A 439 -8.25 -26.76 8.21
C SER A 439 -6.89 -27.29 7.71
N GLU A 440 -5.79 -26.59 7.95
CA GLU A 440 -4.49 -26.97 7.36
C GLU A 440 -3.92 -28.27 7.93
N ALA A 441 -4.05 -28.53 9.25
CA ALA A 441 -3.51 -29.74 9.89
C ALA A 441 -4.10 -31.03 9.32
N GLN A 442 -5.37 -31.02 8.89
CA GLN A 442 -6.03 -32.16 8.28
C GLN A 442 -5.43 -32.51 6.90
N TRP A 443 -5.11 -31.52 6.09
CA TRP A 443 -4.55 -31.73 4.76
C TRP A 443 -3.12 -32.26 4.80
N PHE A 444 -2.33 -31.96 5.84
CA PHE A 444 -1.01 -32.58 6.03
C PHE A 444 -1.12 -34.07 6.23
N ALA A 445 -2.04 -34.56 7.10
CA ALA A 445 -2.26 -35.98 7.29
C ALA A 445 -2.73 -36.67 6.01
N VAL A 446 -3.57 -36.02 5.22
CA VAL A 446 -4.03 -36.52 3.92
C VAL A 446 -2.87 -36.62 2.94
N LEU A 447 -2.01 -35.59 2.85
CA LEU A 447 -0.85 -35.62 1.98
C LEU A 447 0.14 -36.74 2.32
N ASP A 448 0.36 -37.00 3.60
CA ASP A 448 1.24 -38.09 4.06
C ASP A 448 0.66 -39.47 3.74
N GLU A 449 -0.68 -39.61 3.75
CA GLU A 449 -1.37 -40.86 3.42
C GLU A 449 -1.42 -41.17 1.93
N VAL A 450 -1.77 -40.19 1.11
CA VAL A 450 -2.12 -40.39 -0.32
C VAL A 450 -1.07 -39.90 -1.31
N GLY A 451 -0.08 -39.14 -0.82
CA GLY A 451 0.93 -38.53 -1.68
C GLY A 451 0.39 -37.32 -2.47
N ARG A 452 1.20 -36.84 -3.40
CA ARG A 452 0.87 -35.69 -4.27
C ARG A 452 -0.07 -36.12 -5.39
N THR A 453 -0.99 -35.25 -5.78
CA THR A 453 -1.79 -35.43 -7.01
C THR A 453 -0.93 -35.19 -8.24
N GLU A 454 -0.90 -36.11 -9.20
CA GLU A 454 -0.25 -35.93 -10.48
C GLU A 454 -1.11 -35.07 -11.39
N PHE A 455 -0.54 -33.95 -11.90
CA PHE A 455 -1.28 -33.03 -12.76
C PHE A 455 -0.94 -33.30 -14.24
N LEU A 456 -1.93 -33.78 -15.00
CA LEU A 456 -1.83 -34.12 -16.41
C LEU A 456 -2.37 -33.01 -17.35
N GLY A 457 -2.96 -31.97 -16.81
CA GLY A 457 -3.74 -30.96 -17.54
C GLY A 457 -2.92 -29.96 -18.36
N TYR A 458 -1.59 -30.08 -18.41
CA TYR A 458 -0.81 -29.31 -19.39
C TYR A 458 -1.06 -29.81 -20.81
N ASP A 459 -1.12 -31.13 -20.99
CA ASP A 459 -1.17 -31.79 -22.28
C ASP A 459 -2.51 -32.46 -22.57
N SER A 460 -3.29 -32.83 -21.53
CA SER A 460 -4.56 -33.53 -21.68
C SER A 460 -5.75 -32.74 -21.10
N ALA A 461 -6.90 -32.85 -21.77
CA ALA A 461 -8.19 -32.33 -21.30
C ALA A 461 -9.01 -33.43 -20.57
N GLU A 462 -8.60 -34.65 -20.65
CA GLU A 462 -9.27 -35.85 -20.12
C GLU A 462 -8.22 -36.77 -19.47
N ALA A 463 -8.57 -37.43 -18.39
CA ALA A 463 -7.72 -38.46 -17.76
C ALA A 463 -8.57 -39.42 -16.95
N GLU A 464 -8.12 -40.65 -16.85
CA GLU A 464 -8.64 -41.63 -15.88
C GLU A 464 -7.97 -41.35 -14.51
N GLY A 465 -8.67 -41.67 -13.41
CA GLY A 465 -8.15 -41.53 -12.08
C GLY A 465 -8.83 -42.47 -11.08
N VAL A 466 -8.29 -42.52 -9.88
CA VAL A 466 -8.90 -43.27 -8.77
C VAL A 466 -9.18 -42.29 -7.63
N ILE A 467 -10.38 -42.34 -7.08
CA ILE A 467 -10.75 -41.55 -5.92
C ILE A 467 -9.98 -42.04 -4.69
N LEU A 468 -9.15 -41.20 -4.09
CA LEU A 468 -8.36 -41.50 -2.91
C LEU A 468 -9.10 -41.15 -1.62
N ALA A 469 -9.80 -40.00 -1.63
CA ALA A 469 -10.57 -39.52 -0.48
C ALA A 469 -11.73 -38.63 -0.89
N ILE A 470 -12.78 -38.61 -0.09
CA ILE A 470 -13.94 -37.74 -0.24
C ILE A 470 -14.16 -37.01 1.09
N PHE A 471 -14.39 -35.68 1.01
CA PHE A 471 -14.66 -34.85 2.17
C PHE A 471 -15.99 -34.12 1.99
N LYS A 472 -16.73 -33.98 3.09
CA LYS A 472 -17.97 -33.22 3.17
C LYS A 472 -17.97 -32.42 4.48
N ASP A 473 -18.20 -31.10 4.37
CA ASP A 473 -18.23 -30.17 5.53
C ASP A 473 -16.97 -30.31 6.41
N GLY A 474 -15.80 -30.50 5.78
CA GLY A 474 -14.51 -30.67 6.45
C GLY A 474 -14.28 -32.07 7.05
N GLY A 475 -15.22 -33.01 6.97
CA GLY A 475 -15.07 -34.40 7.45
C GLY A 475 -14.87 -35.39 6.30
N ARG A 476 -14.03 -36.42 6.52
CA ARG A 476 -13.83 -37.50 5.55
C ARG A 476 -15.07 -38.42 5.54
N VAL A 477 -15.57 -38.77 4.37
CA VAL A 477 -16.73 -39.63 4.18
C VAL A 477 -16.39 -40.82 3.27
N MET A 478 -17.11 -41.93 3.43
CA MET A 478 -16.89 -43.16 2.68
C MET A 478 -17.79 -43.27 1.42
N ALA A 479 -18.73 -42.36 1.25
CA ALA A 479 -19.59 -42.27 0.07
C ALA A 479 -20.14 -40.86 -0.10
N ALA A 480 -20.35 -40.46 -1.37
CA ALA A 480 -21.03 -39.22 -1.76
C ALA A 480 -22.21 -39.54 -2.67
N ASN A 481 -23.41 -39.04 -2.35
CA ASN A 481 -24.67 -39.41 -3.00
C ASN A 481 -25.25 -38.26 -3.81
N VAL A 482 -26.20 -38.59 -4.68
CA VAL A 482 -26.93 -37.61 -5.53
C VAL A 482 -27.44 -36.41 -4.71
N GLY A 483 -27.18 -35.21 -5.24
CA GLY A 483 -27.59 -33.92 -4.62
C GLY A 483 -26.57 -33.35 -3.65
N GLU A 484 -25.56 -34.12 -3.22
CA GLU A 484 -24.51 -33.65 -2.33
C GLU A 484 -23.43 -32.87 -3.11
N THR A 485 -22.85 -31.87 -2.44
CA THR A 485 -21.61 -31.22 -2.86
C THR A 485 -20.49 -31.66 -1.94
N VAL A 486 -19.43 -32.21 -2.50
CA VAL A 486 -18.31 -32.81 -1.77
C VAL A 486 -16.98 -32.40 -2.40
N GLU A 487 -15.90 -32.55 -1.64
CA GLU A 487 -14.54 -32.40 -2.12
C GLU A 487 -13.97 -33.79 -2.42
N ILE A 488 -13.54 -34.01 -3.67
CA ILE A 488 -12.99 -35.32 -4.12
C ILE A 488 -11.51 -35.13 -4.44
N LEU A 489 -10.67 -36.01 -3.89
CA LEU A 489 -9.25 -36.12 -4.18
C LEU A 489 -8.99 -37.38 -5.01
N THR A 490 -8.25 -37.22 -6.12
CA THR A 490 -7.83 -38.32 -6.99
C THR A 490 -6.30 -38.45 -7.04
N ASN A 491 -5.79 -39.61 -7.46
CA ASN A 491 -4.34 -39.83 -7.61
C ASN A 491 -3.72 -38.95 -8.72
N GLN A 492 -4.46 -38.70 -9.78
CA GLN A 492 -4.07 -37.86 -10.93
C GLN A 492 -5.28 -37.10 -11.46
N THR A 493 -5.04 -35.99 -12.17
CA THR A 493 -6.12 -35.15 -12.70
C THR A 493 -5.68 -34.27 -13.88
N PRO A 494 -6.59 -34.01 -14.87
CA PRO A 494 -6.38 -32.97 -15.87
C PRO A 494 -6.82 -31.59 -15.39
N PHE A 495 -7.47 -31.48 -14.20
CA PHE A 495 -8.01 -30.23 -13.68
C PHE A 495 -6.92 -29.40 -13.04
N TYR A 496 -6.71 -28.18 -13.52
CA TYR A 496 -5.84 -27.18 -12.87
C TYR A 496 -6.52 -26.71 -11.61
N ALA A 497 -5.81 -26.79 -10.50
CA ALA A 497 -6.29 -26.26 -9.23
C ALA A 497 -5.87 -24.78 -9.06
N GLU A 498 -6.79 -23.96 -8.54
CA GLU A 498 -6.58 -22.52 -8.35
C GLU A 498 -5.22 -22.22 -7.72
N SER A 499 -4.40 -21.46 -8.43
CA SER A 499 -3.05 -21.11 -8.01
C SER A 499 -2.52 -19.95 -8.87
N GLY A 500 -1.65 -19.09 -8.30
CA GLY A 500 -0.96 -18.03 -9.05
C GLY A 500 -1.91 -17.02 -9.73
N GLY A 501 -3.15 -16.90 -9.21
CA GLY A 501 -4.17 -16.02 -9.78
C GLY A 501 -4.99 -16.63 -10.93
N GLN A 502 -4.66 -17.84 -11.42
CA GLN A 502 -5.51 -18.56 -12.36
C GLN A 502 -6.58 -19.34 -11.61
N ALA A 503 -7.84 -19.16 -11.99
CA ALA A 503 -8.99 -19.90 -11.45
C ALA A 503 -8.89 -21.40 -11.72
N GLY A 504 -9.47 -22.20 -10.83
CA GLY A 504 -9.58 -23.64 -10.97
C GLY A 504 -10.44 -24.04 -12.15
N ASP A 505 -10.15 -25.21 -12.71
CA ASP A 505 -10.95 -25.76 -13.78
C ASP A 505 -12.27 -26.32 -13.28
N VAL A 506 -13.23 -26.28 -14.18
CA VAL A 506 -14.54 -26.90 -14.02
C VAL A 506 -14.73 -27.99 -15.09
N GLY A 507 -15.69 -28.88 -14.87
CA GLY A 507 -15.96 -29.95 -15.83
C GLY A 507 -16.80 -31.09 -15.23
N HIS A 508 -16.46 -32.31 -15.56
CA HIS A 508 -17.21 -33.52 -15.18
C HIS A 508 -16.30 -34.61 -14.65
N ILE A 509 -16.84 -35.34 -13.67
CA ILE A 509 -16.27 -36.60 -13.17
C ILE A 509 -17.33 -37.70 -13.37
N ALA A 510 -16.93 -38.84 -13.87
CA ALA A 510 -17.83 -39.96 -14.11
C ALA A 510 -17.18 -41.30 -13.71
N SER A 511 -17.98 -42.21 -13.22
CA SER A 511 -17.62 -43.61 -13.05
C SER A 511 -18.68 -44.49 -13.72
N ALA A 512 -18.49 -45.79 -13.70
CA ALA A 512 -19.51 -46.72 -14.20
C ALA A 512 -20.89 -46.59 -13.49
N LYS A 513 -20.90 -46.00 -12.26
CA LYS A 513 -22.12 -45.97 -11.40
C LYS A 513 -22.58 -44.55 -11.07
N ALA A 514 -21.78 -43.54 -11.31
CA ALA A 514 -22.05 -42.19 -10.82
C ALA A 514 -21.53 -41.10 -11.77
N LYS A 515 -22.17 -39.94 -11.72
CA LYS A 515 -21.71 -38.74 -12.40
C LYS A 515 -21.76 -37.56 -11.48
N GLY A 516 -20.80 -36.63 -11.65
CA GLY A 516 -20.73 -35.40 -10.93
C GLY A 516 -20.25 -34.23 -11.78
N GLN A 517 -20.67 -33.03 -11.41
CA GLN A 517 -20.20 -31.79 -12.01
C GLN A 517 -19.13 -31.20 -11.12
N VAL A 518 -17.92 -31.03 -11.65
CA VAL A 518 -16.84 -30.32 -10.97
C VAL A 518 -17.11 -28.81 -11.14
N ALA A 519 -17.44 -28.15 -10.03
CA ALA A 519 -17.78 -26.74 -10.00
C ALA A 519 -16.56 -25.85 -9.79
N ASP A 520 -15.50 -26.41 -9.17
CA ASP A 520 -14.23 -25.73 -8.90
C ASP A 520 -13.15 -26.78 -8.61
N THR A 521 -11.88 -26.37 -8.74
CA THR A 521 -10.72 -27.18 -8.36
C THR A 521 -9.74 -26.34 -7.55
N GLN A 522 -9.51 -26.73 -6.29
CA GLN A 522 -8.70 -25.99 -5.33
C GLN A 522 -7.37 -26.68 -5.06
N LYS A 523 -6.33 -25.88 -4.81
CA LYS A 523 -5.00 -26.40 -4.45
C LYS A 523 -4.80 -26.34 -2.94
N LYS A 524 -4.53 -27.49 -2.32
CA LYS A 524 -4.18 -27.57 -0.89
C LYS A 524 -2.72 -27.97 -0.73
N LEU A 525 -2.03 -27.33 0.22
CA LEU A 525 -0.61 -27.57 0.55
C LEU A 525 0.35 -27.55 -0.67
N CYS A 526 0.01 -26.81 -1.72
CA CYS A 526 0.77 -26.78 -2.98
C CYS A 526 0.95 -28.15 -3.69
N ALA A 527 0.28 -29.20 -3.23
CA ALA A 527 0.50 -30.58 -3.63
C ALA A 527 -0.78 -31.35 -4.02
N LEU A 528 -1.92 -31.03 -3.43
CA LEU A 528 -3.18 -31.73 -3.62
C LEU A 528 -4.13 -30.92 -4.51
N HIS A 529 -4.71 -31.57 -5.53
CA HIS A 529 -5.78 -31.01 -6.37
C HIS A 529 -7.11 -31.54 -5.87
N VAL A 530 -7.91 -30.68 -5.27
CA VAL A 530 -9.19 -31.02 -4.65
C VAL A 530 -10.34 -30.54 -5.52
N HIS A 531 -11.16 -31.46 -6.00
CA HIS A 531 -12.29 -31.17 -6.89
C HIS A 531 -13.55 -30.95 -6.05
N VAL A 532 -14.16 -29.77 -6.18
CA VAL A 532 -15.48 -29.48 -5.59
C VAL A 532 -16.55 -30.01 -6.54
N VAL A 533 -17.18 -31.11 -6.16
CA VAL A 533 -18.06 -31.90 -7.03
C VAL A 533 -19.49 -31.89 -6.52
N LYS A 534 -20.42 -31.49 -7.35
CA LYS A 534 -21.86 -31.74 -7.15
C LYS A 534 -22.26 -33.06 -7.79
N ILE A 535 -22.72 -34.01 -7.00
CA ILE A 535 -23.14 -35.33 -7.48
C ILE A 535 -24.49 -35.21 -8.20
N THR A 536 -24.52 -35.62 -9.46
CA THR A 536 -25.73 -35.54 -10.30
C THR A 536 -26.43 -36.88 -10.51
N GLU A 537 -25.65 -37.99 -10.51
CA GLU A 537 -26.19 -39.34 -10.68
C GLU A 537 -25.39 -40.32 -9.81
N GLY A 538 -26.05 -41.29 -9.22
CA GLY A 538 -25.41 -42.41 -8.50
C GLY A 538 -24.72 -42.04 -7.22
N SER A 539 -23.64 -42.77 -6.86
CA SER A 539 -22.84 -42.52 -5.67
C SER A 539 -21.37 -42.86 -5.94
N PHE A 540 -20.45 -41.98 -5.47
CA PHE A 540 -19.01 -42.22 -5.48
C PHE A 540 -18.50 -42.71 -4.15
N ALA A 541 -17.46 -43.53 -4.16
CA ALA A 541 -16.74 -44.02 -3.00
C ALA A 541 -15.22 -43.97 -3.23
N PRO A 542 -14.40 -43.87 -2.17
CA PRO A 542 -12.96 -44.06 -2.27
C PRO A 542 -12.63 -45.41 -2.91
N GLY A 543 -11.67 -45.43 -3.84
CA GLY A 543 -11.32 -46.59 -4.64
C GLY A 543 -12.06 -46.73 -5.98
N ASP A 544 -13.08 -45.91 -6.25
CA ASP A 544 -13.75 -45.87 -7.55
C ASP A 544 -12.82 -45.35 -8.62
N ALA A 545 -12.75 -46.07 -9.75
CA ALA A 545 -12.12 -45.55 -10.98
C ALA A 545 -13.06 -44.56 -11.64
N VAL A 546 -12.52 -43.44 -12.07
CA VAL A 546 -13.27 -42.31 -12.61
C VAL A 546 -12.62 -41.75 -13.87
N ASP A 547 -13.45 -41.31 -14.81
CA ASP A 547 -13.09 -40.48 -15.93
C ASP A 547 -13.24 -39.01 -15.53
N LEU A 548 -12.20 -38.23 -15.72
CA LEU A 548 -12.08 -36.83 -15.42
C LEU A 548 -12.01 -36.03 -16.70
N LYS A 549 -12.93 -35.09 -16.94
CA LYS A 549 -12.99 -34.29 -18.14
C LYS A 549 -13.24 -32.83 -17.84
N ILE A 550 -12.31 -31.97 -18.25
CA ILE A 550 -12.44 -30.52 -18.06
C ILE A 550 -13.36 -29.90 -19.12
N ASP A 551 -13.93 -28.74 -18.82
CA ASP A 551 -14.53 -27.86 -19.80
C ASP A 551 -13.44 -27.25 -20.70
N ALA A 552 -13.24 -27.81 -21.86
CA ALA A 552 -12.18 -27.43 -22.79
C ALA A 552 -12.35 -26.01 -23.35
N GLU A 553 -13.59 -25.48 -23.44
CA GLU A 553 -13.81 -24.11 -23.92
C GLU A 553 -13.42 -23.10 -22.87
N ARG A 554 -13.85 -23.33 -21.64
CA ARG A 554 -13.44 -22.47 -20.49
C ARG A 554 -11.94 -22.50 -20.31
N ARG A 555 -11.30 -23.68 -20.34
CA ARG A 555 -9.84 -23.81 -20.25
C ARG A 555 -9.13 -23.04 -21.36
N ARG A 556 -9.63 -23.11 -22.61
CA ARG A 556 -9.05 -22.36 -23.73
C ARG A 556 -9.13 -20.86 -23.53
N ALA A 557 -10.28 -20.35 -23.08
CA ALA A 557 -10.44 -18.94 -22.76
C ALA A 557 -9.54 -18.50 -21.58
N THR A 558 -9.44 -19.33 -20.54
CA THR A 558 -8.53 -19.09 -19.39
C THR A 558 -7.07 -19.06 -19.83
N ARG A 559 -6.61 -20.00 -20.68
CA ARG A 559 -5.26 -20.01 -21.27
C ARG A 559 -4.96 -18.74 -22.06
N ALA A 560 -5.93 -18.26 -22.86
CA ALA A 560 -5.79 -17.02 -23.62
C ALA A 560 -5.62 -15.81 -22.69
N ASN A 561 -6.48 -15.68 -21.67
CA ASN A 561 -6.38 -14.62 -20.67
C ASN A 561 -5.08 -14.72 -19.88
N HIS A 562 -4.63 -15.92 -19.48
CA HIS A 562 -3.37 -16.08 -18.73
C HIS A 562 -2.15 -15.69 -19.55
N SER A 563 -2.07 -16.16 -20.78
CA SER A 563 -0.96 -15.80 -21.67
C SER A 563 -0.95 -14.30 -21.97
N ALA A 564 -2.12 -13.69 -22.19
CA ALA A 564 -2.26 -12.26 -22.37
C ALA A 564 -1.82 -11.45 -21.12
N THR A 565 -1.99 -11.99 -19.91
CA THR A 565 -1.53 -11.35 -18.66
C THR A 565 -0.02 -11.17 -18.67
N HIS A 566 0.74 -12.16 -19.08
CA HIS A 566 2.21 -12.07 -19.19
C HIS A 566 2.65 -11.08 -20.28
N LEU A 567 1.96 -11.07 -21.43
CA LEU A 567 2.24 -10.09 -22.49
C LEU A 567 1.92 -8.66 -22.01
N LEU A 568 0.82 -8.48 -21.27
CA LEU A 568 0.45 -7.22 -20.66
C LEU A 568 1.51 -6.76 -19.64
N HIS A 569 1.98 -7.65 -18.77
CA HIS A 569 3.04 -7.34 -17.80
C HIS A 569 4.32 -6.85 -18.49
N ALA A 570 4.74 -7.55 -19.53
CA ALA A 570 5.91 -7.18 -20.33
C ALA A 570 5.71 -5.82 -21.04
N ALA A 571 4.51 -5.56 -21.60
CA ALA A 571 4.18 -4.27 -22.23
C ALA A 571 4.19 -3.12 -21.23
N LEU A 572 3.57 -3.32 -20.05
CA LEU A 572 3.55 -2.34 -18.97
C LEU A 572 4.97 -1.93 -18.55
N LYS A 573 5.88 -2.90 -18.40
CA LYS A 573 7.29 -2.63 -18.07
C LYS A 573 8.01 -1.81 -19.13
N ARG A 574 7.73 -2.08 -20.40
CA ARG A 574 8.36 -1.35 -21.51
C ARG A 574 7.87 0.08 -21.60
N VAL A 575 6.57 0.29 -21.41
CA VAL A 575 5.95 1.62 -21.56
C VAL A 575 6.12 2.46 -20.31
N LEU A 576 5.90 1.88 -19.12
CA LEU A 576 5.89 2.61 -17.85
C LEU A 576 7.20 2.56 -17.10
N GLY A 577 8.07 1.59 -17.41
CA GLY A 577 9.38 1.42 -16.80
C GLY A 577 9.55 0.16 -15.96
N GLY A 578 10.81 -0.18 -15.67
CA GLY A 578 11.20 -1.41 -14.96
C GLY A 578 10.71 -1.56 -13.50
N HIS A 579 10.10 -0.50 -12.94
CA HIS A 579 9.50 -0.51 -11.60
C HIS A 579 8.17 -1.26 -11.54
N VAL A 580 7.56 -1.53 -12.70
CA VAL A 580 6.30 -2.28 -12.77
C VAL A 580 6.53 -3.71 -12.30
N SER A 581 5.79 -4.13 -11.28
CA SER A 581 5.79 -5.49 -10.76
C SER A 581 4.37 -5.92 -10.43
N GLN A 582 4.07 -7.19 -10.61
CA GLN A 582 2.77 -7.76 -10.24
C GLN A 582 2.53 -7.62 -8.73
N LYS A 583 1.33 -7.17 -8.36
CA LYS A 583 0.83 -7.09 -6.97
C LYS A 583 -0.35 -8.01 -6.73
N GLY A 584 -1.02 -8.42 -7.79
CA GLY A 584 -2.11 -9.38 -7.79
C GLY A 584 -2.53 -9.73 -9.20
N SER A 585 -3.15 -10.87 -9.36
CA SER A 585 -3.70 -11.32 -10.63
C SER A 585 -4.98 -12.12 -10.38
N LEU A 586 -5.93 -12.03 -11.32
CA LEU A 586 -7.07 -12.91 -11.40
C LEU A 586 -7.31 -13.22 -12.87
N VAL A 587 -7.23 -14.50 -13.21
CA VAL A 587 -7.39 -14.97 -14.58
C VAL A 587 -8.45 -16.07 -14.59
N ASN A 588 -9.53 -15.83 -15.29
CA ASN A 588 -10.60 -16.80 -15.52
C ASN A 588 -10.98 -16.86 -17.01
N ALA A 589 -12.03 -17.58 -17.36
CA ALA A 589 -12.47 -17.69 -18.74
C ALA A 589 -13.05 -16.38 -19.29
N GLU A 590 -13.66 -15.56 -18.44
CA GLU A 590 -14.39 -14.36 -18.82
C GLU A 590 -13.46 -13.17 -19.06
N ARG A 591 -12.45 -12.98 -18.20
CA ARG A 591 -11.54 -11.83 -18.23
C ARG A 591 -10.23 -12.09 -17.50
N LEU A 592 -9.29 -11.18 -17.67
CA LEU A 592 -8.12 -11.05 -16.82
C LEU A 592 -8.16 -9.74 -16.02
N ARG A 593 -7.57 -9.77 -14.82
CA ARG A 593 -7.33 -8.63 -13.97
C ARG A 593 -5.88 -8.65 -13.52
N PHE A 594 -5.19 -7.56 -13.69
CA PHE A 594 -3.78 -7.43 -13.34
C PHE A 594 -3.55 -6.21 -12.48
N ASP A 595 -3.12 -6.44 -11.25
CA ASP A 595 -2.76 -5.39 -10.29
C ASP A 595 -1.24 -5.23 -10.28
N PHE A 596 -0.75 -4.01 -10.45
CA PHE A 596 0.68 -3.73 -10.61
C PHE A 596 1.11 -2.47 -9.89
N SER A 597 2.41 -2.41 -9.55
CA SER A 597 3.01 -1.24 -8.93
C SER A 597 3.17 -0.12 -9.95
N HIS A 598 2.43 0.97 -9.76
CA HIS A 598 2.62 2.22 -10.50
C HIS A 598 2.02 3.39 -9.71
N PRO A 599 2.77 4.50 -9.55
CA PRO A 599 2.39 5.54 -8.59
C PRO A 599 1.33 6.54 -9.11
N LYS A 600 1.12 6.60 -10.44
CA LYS A 600 0.20 7.54 -11.10
C LYS A 600 -0.82 6.82 -11.98
N PRO A 601 -1.94 7.45 -12.39
CA PRO A 601 -2.81 6.92 -13.43
C PRO A 601 -2.04 6.69 -14.74
N VAL A 602 -2.37 5.60 -15.45
CA VAL A 602 -1.85 5.34 -16.79
C VAL A 602 -2.65 6.20 -17.77
N SER A 603 -1.96 6.95 -18.63
CA SER A 603 -2.66 7.84 -19.58
C SER A 603 -3.36 7.05 -20.69
N PRO A 604 -4.37 7.64 -21.36
CA PRO A 604 -5.02 6.99 -22.50
C PRO A 604 -4.04 6.61 -23.62
N GLU A 605 -3.04 7.42 -23.87
CA GLU A 605 -2.01 7.19 -24.89
C GLU A 605 -1.06 6.06 -24.48
N GLU A 606 -0.73 5.96 -23.19
CA GLU A 606 0.05 4.86 -22.65
C GLU A 606 -0.76 3.55 -22.74
N LEU A 607 -2.06 3.57 -22.40
CA LEU A 607 -2.95 2.41 -22.54
C LEU A 607 -3.08 1.93 -23.97
N GLU A 608 -3.26 2.85 -24.94
CA GLU A 608 -3.33 2.52 -26.37
C GLU A 608 -2.01 1.90 -26.86
N THR A 609 -0.89 2.42 -26.41
CA THR A 609 0.44 1.87 -26.73
C THR A 609 0.61 0.47 -26.18
N ILE A 610 0.22 0.24 -24.91
CA ILE A 610 0.29 -1.09 -24.25
C ILE A 610 -0.61 -2.08 -24.97
N GLU A 611 -1.86 -1.74 -25.25
CA GLU A 611 -2.80 -2.59 -25.98
C GLU A 611 -2.28 -2.91 -27.38
N GLY A 612 -1.74 -1.90 -28.06
CA GLY A 612 -1.13 -2.05 -29.39
C GLY A 612 0.06 -3.01 -29.41
N GLN A 613 0.97 -2.92 -28.42
CA GLN A 613 2.11 -3.82 -28.27
C GLN A 613 1.67 -5.26 -28.02
N VAL A 614 0.75 -5.48 -27.05
CA VAL A 614 0.22 -6.82 -26.76
C VAL A 614 -0.35 -7.46 -28.02
N ASN A 615 -1.20 -6.74 -28.76
CA ASN A 615 -1.80 -7.23 -29.99
C ASN A 615 -0.75 -7.45 -31.11
N ALA A 616 0.31 -6.66 -31.17
CA ALA A 616 1.40 -6.87 -32.11
C ALA A 616 2.13 -8.21 -31.85
N ILE A 617 2.37 -8.53 -30.59
CA ILE A 617 2.99 -9.80 -30.20
C ILE A 617 2.05 -10.99 -30.45
N ILE A 618 0.75 -10.86 -30.18
CA ILE A 618 -0.26 -11.88 -30.49
C ILE A 618 -0.25 -12.22 -32.00
N ARG A 619 -0.17 -11.21 -32.86
CA ARG A 619 -0.13 -11.38 -34.33
C ARG A 619 1.14 -12.07 -34.84
N GLN A 620 2.20 -12.16 -34.05
CA GLN A 620 3.38 -12.96 -34.43
C GLN A 620 3.04 -14.45 -34.55
N ASN A 621 2.03 -14.91 -33.86
CA ASN A 621 1.57 -16.29 -33.84
C ASN A 621 2.71 -17.32 -33.63
N SER A 622 3.72 -16.92 -32.85
CA SER A 622 4.82 -17.80 -32.50
C SER A 622 4.40 -18.83 -31.46
N ASP A 623 5.11 -19.95 -31.41
CA ASP A 623 4.91 -20.98 -30.40
C ASP A 623 5.29 -20.44 -29.02
N THR A 624 4.56 -20.84 -27.97
CA THR A 624 4.94 -20.65 -26.59
C THR A 624 5.82 -21.82 -26.15
N THR A 625 6.91 -21.53 -25.45
CA THR A 625 7.81 -22.59 -24.98
C THR A 625 7.87 -22.58 -23.46
N THR A 626 7.82 -23.78 -22.89
CA THR A 626 8.01 -23.99 -21.46
C THR A 626 9.20 -24.93 -21.23
N ARG A 627 10.10 -24.55 -20.31
CA ARG A 627 11.24 -25.38 -19.92
C ARG A 627 11.31 -25.52 -18.41
N LEU A 628 11.62 -26.73 -17.95
CA LEU A 628 11.97 -26.96 -16.54
C LEU A 628 13.47 -26.72 -16.38
N MET A 629 13.84 -25.94 -15.37
CA MET A 629 15.24 -25.71 -15.04
C MET A 629 15.37 -25.29 -13.56
N PRO A 630 16.58 -25.41 -12.97
CA PRO A 630 16.86 -24.91 -11.64
C PRO A 630 16.57 -23.42 -11.52
N THR A 631 16.06 -22.99 -10.35
CA THR A 631 15.60 -21.60 -10.12
C THR A 631 16.70 -20.57 -10.33
N ASP A 632 17.94 -20.86 -9.93
CA ASP A 632 19.10 -19.99 -10.11
C ASP A 632 19.46 -19.82 -11.60
N GLN A 633 19.38 -20.90 -12.40
CA GLN A 633 19.60 -20.84 -13.84
C GLN A 633 18.48 -20.06 -14.54
N ALA A 634 17.25 -20.19 -14.10
CA ALA A 634 16.12 -19.45 -14.65
C ALA A 634 16.28 -17.94 -14.44
N VAL A 635 16.69 -17.52 -13.25
CA VAL A 635 16.98 -16.12 -12.93
C VAL A 635 18.18 -15.61 -13.75
N ALA A 636 19.25 -16.40 -13.87
CA ALA A 636 20.42 -16.06 -14.68
C ALA A 636 20.08 -15.93 -16.18
N ALA A 637 19.10 -16.71 -16.66
CA ALA A 637 18.56 -16.60 -18.02
C ALA A 637 17.61 -15.40 -18.23
N GLY A 638 17.39 -14.58 -17.20
CA GLY A 638 16.54 -13.39 -17.25
C GLY A 638 15.06 -13.67 -17.03
N ALA A 639 14.70 -14.84 -16.48
CA ALA A 639 13.31 -15.12 -16.13
C ALA A 639 12.89 -14.28 -14.93
N GLU A 640 11.71 -13.67 -15.04
CA GLU A 640 11.13 -12.93 -13.93
C GLU A 640 10.45 -13.86 -12.93
N ALA A 641 10.92 -13.80 -11.69
CA ALA A 641 10.27 -14.45 -10.56
C ALA A 641 9.21 -13.51 -9.98
N LEU A 642 7.98 -13.97 -9.84
CA LEU A 642 6.92 -13.22 -9.19
C LEU A 642 7.27 -13.00 -7.72
N PHE A 643 7.11 -11.77 -7.27
CA PHE A 643 7.46 -11.39 -5.90
C PHE A 643 6.52 -12.08 -4.91
N GLY A 644 7.05 -12.88 -3.99
CA GLY A 644 6.27 -13.52 -2.92
C GLY A 644 5.88 -14.97 -3.15
N GLU A 645 6.10 -15.55 -4.33
CA GLU A 645 5.87 -16.98 -4.55
C GLU A 645 7.07 -17.83 -4.09
N LYS A 646 6.75 -19.02 -3.53
CA LYS A 646 7.76 -20.02 -3.20
C LYS A 646 8.00 -20.87 -4.43
N TYR A 647 9.19 -20.80 -4.97
CA TYR A 647 9.62 -21.69 -6.05
C TYR A 647 10.40 -22.87 -5.46
N GLY A 648 10.15 -24.07 -5.98
CA GLY A 648 10.97 -25.24 -5.68
C GLY A 648 12.36 -25.16 -6.31
N ASP A 649 13.14 -26.23 -6.17
CA ASP A 649 14.46 -26.34 -6.77
C ASP A 649 14.42 -26.29 -8.31
N GLU A 650 13.35 -26.82 -8.90
CA GLU A 650 13.03 -26.72 -10.33
C GLU A 650 11.78 -25.85 -10.57
N VAL A 651 11.85 -25.00 -11.60
CA VAL A 651 10.79 -24.07 -11.99
C VAL A 651 10.44 -24.20 -13.47
N ARG A 652 9.19 -23.94 -13.81
CA ARG A 652 8.73 -23.78 -15.18
C ARG A 652 8.99 -22.36 -15.67
N VAL A 653 9.85 -22.24 -16.66
CA VAL A 653 10.15 -20.97 -17.36
C VAL A 653 9.32 -20.93 -18.65
N LEU A 654 8.36 -20.00 -18.67
CA LEU A 654 7.52 -19.72 -19.84
C LEU A 654 8.17 -18.61 -20.68
N THR A 655 8.34 -18.88 -21.97
CA THR A 655 8.89 -17.91 -22.93
C THR A 655 7.87 -17.65 -24.03
N MET A 656 7.56 -16.37 -24.30
CA MET A 656 6.54 -15.96 -25.27
C MET A 656 7.00 -14.80 -26.14
N GLY A 657 6.73 -14.88 -27.42
CA GLY A 657 6.94 -13.83 -28.42
C GLY A 657 8.39 -13.47 -28.66
N ARG A 658 8.61 -12.68 -29.71
CA ARG A 658 9.89 -12.04 -29.99
C ARG A 658 9.72 -10.53 -29.72
N ASP A 659 10.71 -9.95 -29.12
CA ASP A 659 10.75 -8.51 -28.91
C ASP A 659 10.67 -7.78 -30.28
N LEU A 660 10.02 -6.61 -30.30
CA LEU A 660 9.81 -5.85 -31.54
C LEU A 660 11.08 -5.16 -32.04
N GLU A 661 12.03 -4.91 -31.13
CA GLU A 661 13.24 -4.11 -31.41
C GLU A 661 14.53 -4.91 -31.24
N SER A 662 14.47 -6.13 -30.72
CA SER A 662 15.63 -6.97 -30.44
C SER A 662 15.37 -8.46 -30.70
N PRO A 663 16.41 -9.30 -30.85
CA PRO A 663 16.24 -10.75 -31.05
C PRO A 663 15.86 -11.51 -29.78
N LYS A 664 15.61 -10.81 -28.65
CA LYS A 664 15.27 -11.42 -27.37
C LYS A 664 13.80 -11.86 -27.35
N ALA A 665 13.46 -12.73 -26.43
CA ALA A 665 12.06 -13.04 -26.14
C ALA A 665 11.33 -11.81 -25.57
N TYR A 666 10.04 -11.68 -25.89
CA TYR A 666 9.22 -10.56 -25.41
C TYR A 666 8.89 -10.69 -23.92
N SER A 667 8.48 -11.89 -23.48
CA SER A 667 8.23 -12.22 -22.07
C SER A 667 8.93 -13.53 -21.71
N VAL A 668 9.61 -13.54 -20.56
CA VAL A 668 10.25 -14.74 -19.95
C VAL A 668 9.92 -14.70 -18.46
N GLU A 669 9.05 -15.59 -18.01
CA GLU A 669 8.53 -15.54 -16.64
C GLU A 669 8.44 -16.93 -16.00
N LEU A 670 8.55 -17.02 -14.68
CA LEU A 670 8.30 -18.25 -13.93
C LEU A 670 6.79 -18.41 -13.77
N CYS A 671 6.21 -19.45 -14.37
CA CYS A 671 4.78 -19.68 -14.31
C CYS A 671 4.39 -21.15 -14.35
N GLY A 672 3.63 -21.59 -13.31
CA GLY A 672 3.05 -22.94 -13.23
C GLY A 672 1.65 -23.05 -13.84
N GLY A 673 1.11 -21.99 -14.42
CA GLY A 673 -0.24 -21.96 -14.99
C GLY A 673 -0.36 -22.64 -16.35
N THR A 674 -1.57 -22.64 -16.90
CA THR A 674 -1.86 -23.18 -18.24
C THR A 674 -1.86 -22.05 -19.27
N HIS A 675 -1.23 -22.29 -20.43
CA HIS A 675 -1.01 -21.27 -21.46
C HIS A 675 -1.44 -21.77 -22.84
N VAL A 676 -1.60 -20.83 -23.78
CA VAL A 676 -1.84 -21.15 -25.18
C VAL A 676 -0.60 -21.82 -25.80
N TYR A 677 -0.80 -22.68 -26.80
CA TYR A 677 0.31 -23.28 -27.50
C TYR A 677 0.97 -22.31 -28.50
N ARG A 678 0.16 -21.44 -29.10
CA ARG A 678 0.59 -20.40 -30.02
C ARG A 678 -0.05 -19.08 -29.64
N LEU A 679 0.70 -17.98 -29.79
CA LEU A 679 0.20 -16.67 -29.41
C LEU A 679 -1.07 -16.23 -30.14
N GLY A 680 -1.25 -16.68 -31.39
CA GLY A 680 -2.47 -16.42 -32.14
C GLY A 680 -3.74 -17.02 -31.54
N ASP A 681 -3.62 -18.03 -30.66
CA ASP A 681 -4.76 -18.60 -29.93
C ASP A 681 -5.37 -17.63 -28.93
N ILE A 682 -4.65 -16.59 -28.54
CA ILE A 682 -5.16 -15.47 -27.72
C ILE A 682 -6.19 -14.65 -28.52
N GLY A 683 -6.04 -14.59 -29.85
CA GLY A 683 -6.90 -13.82 -30.74
C GLY A 683 -6.75 -12.32 -30.60
N LEU A 684 -7.72 -11.66 -30.00
CA LEU A 684 -7.73 -10.21 -29.78
C LEU A 684 -7.60 -9.91 -28.30
N PHE A 685 -6.83 -8.89 -27.95
CA PHE A 685 -6.73 -8.36 -26.60
C PHE A 685 -7.29 -6.93 -26.56
N THR A 686 -8.09 -6.59 -25.56
CA THR A 686 -8.56 -5.21 -25.34
C THR A 686 -8.66 -4.89 -23.86
N ILE A 687 -8.23 -3.68 -23.48
CA ILE A 687 -8.31 -3.15 -22.13
C ILE A 687 -9.74 -2.62 -21.88
N LEU A 688 -10.35 -3.04 -20.76
CA LEU A 688 -11.66 -2.56 -20.34
C LEU A 688 -11.57 -1.30 -19.50
N SER A 689 -10.67 -1.34 -18.52
CA SER A 689 -10.55 -0.27 -17.54
C SER A 689 -9.17 -0.22 -16.90
N GLU A 690 -8.81 0.95 -16.42
CA GLU A 690 -7.66 1.21 -15.58
C GLU A 690 -8.13 1.97 -14.33
N SER A 691 -7.71 1.55 -13.13
CA SER A 691 -8.14 2.16 -11.87
C SER A 691 -7.11 2.03 -10.76
N ALA A 692 -7.25 2.83 -9.70
CA ALA A 692 -6.46 2.69 -8.48
C ALA A 692 -7.07 1.61 -7.56
N VAL A 693 -6.23 0.74 -7.00
CA VAL A 693 -6.62 -0.24 -5.97
C VAL A 693 -6.15 0.24 -4.60
N ALA A 694 -4.91 0.69 -4.53
CA ALA A 694 -4.29 1.23 -3.32
C ALA A 694 -3.26 2.31 -3.71
N ALA A 695 -2.67 2.95 -2.72
CA ALA A 695 -1.57 3.89 -2.98
C ALA A 695 -0.41 3.16 -3.69
N GLY A 696 -0.06 3.61 -4.88
CA GLY A 696 1.02 3.01 -5.69
C GLY A 696 0.67 1.69 -6.35
N VAL A 697 -0.60 1.24 -6.32
CA VAL A 697 -1.08 0.04 -7.01
C VAL A 697 -2.19 0.40 -7.98
N ARG A 698 -1.99 0.07 -9.25
CA ARG A 698 -2.96 0.24 -10.33
C ARG A 698 -3.51 -1.11 -10.76
N ARG A 699 -4.70 -1.10 -11.29
CA ARG A 699 -5.42 -2.28 -11.82
C ARG A 699 -5.77 -2.08 -13.27
N ILE A 700 -5.48 -3.05 -14.09
CA ILE A 700 -6.03 -3.18 -15.43
C ILE A 700 -6.95 -4.41 -15.48
N GLU A 701 -8.13 -4.22 -16.06
CA GLU A 701 -8.99 -5.32 -16.48
C GLU A 701 -9.02 -5.38 -18.01
N ALA A 702 -8.92 -6.59 -18.56
CA ALA A 702 -8.89 -6.78 -20.00
C ALA A 702 -9.60 -8.08 -20.43
N LEU A 703 -9.93 -8.14 -21.70
CA LEU A 703 -10.57 -9.27 -22.38
C LEU A 703 -9.69 -9.80 -23.50
N THR A 704 -9.87 -11.09 -23.79
CA THR A 704 -9.26 -11.74 -24.98
C THR A 704 -10.30 -12.41 -25.86
N SER A 705 -9.87 -12.85 -27.02
CA SER A 705 -10.61 -13.72 -27.93
C SER A 705 -12.03 -13.21 -28.25
N GLU A 706 -13.02 -14.09 -28.16
CA GLU A 706 -14.44 -13.81 -28.47
C GLU A 706 -15.05 -12.77 -27.49
N HIS A 707 -14.62 -12.73 -26.22
CA HIS A 707 -15.09 -11.73 -25.28
C HIS A 707 -14.64 -10.31 -25.68
N ALA A 708 -13.40 -10.15 -26.13
CA ALA A 708 -12.90 -8.89 -26.65
C ALA A 708 -13.65 -8.46 -27.92
N ARG A 709 -13.87 -9.41 -28.86
CA ARG A 709 -14.60 -9.14 -30.08
C ARG A 709 -16.05 -8.70 -29.81
N ARG A 710 -16.76 -9.39 -28.90
CA ARG A 710 -18.15 -9.06 -28.54
C ARG A 710 -18.23 -7.69 -27.89
N TYR A 711 -17.31 -7.39 -27.00
CA TYR A 711 -17.23 -6.09 -26.34
C TYR A 711 -17.07 -4.96 -27.38
N LEU A 712 -16.08 -5.03 -28.25
CA LEU A 712 -15.85 -4.01 -29.27
C LEU A 712 -17.01 -3.90 -30.27
N SER A 713 -17.63 -5.02 -30.68
CA SER A 713 -18.80 -5.01 -31.52
C SER A 713 -20.00 -4.35 -30.82
N GLY A 714 -20.14 -4.57 -29.51
CA GLY A 714 -21.17 -3.91 -28.69
C GLY A 714 -20.96 -2.40 -28.63
N GLN A 715 -19.73 -1.95 -28.35
CA GLN A 715 -19.40 -0.53 -28.33
C GLN A 715 -19.68 0.14 -29.70
N ALA A 716 -19.26 -0.50 -30.78
CA ALA A 716 -19.57 -0.05 -32.15
C ALA A 716 -21.08 -0.03 -32.44
N GLY A 717 -21.83 -0.97 -31.84
CA GLY A 717 -23.31 -1.01 -31.92
C GLY A 717 -23.95 0.20 -31.28
N ILE A 718 -23.55 0.49 -30.02
CA ILE A 718 -24.04 1.67 -29.27
C ILE A 718 -23.70 2.96 -30.00
N ALA A 719 -22.47 3.09 -30.51
CA ALA A 719 -22.10 4.28 -31.29
C ALA A 719 -22.94 4.45 -32.56
N ARG A 720 -23.25 3.36 -33.29
CA ARG A 720 -24.14 3.37 -34.48
C ARG A 720 -25.57 3.78 -34.12
N GLU A 721 -26.09 3.24 -33.04
CA GLU A 721 -27.43 3.57 -32.55
C GLU A 721 -27.50 5.07 -32.20
N ALA A 722 -26.55 5.57 -31.38
CA ALA A 722 -26.48 6.99 -31.04
C ALA A 722 -26.38 7.89 -32.27
N ALA A 723 -25.54 7.53 -33.26
CA ALA A 723 -25.44 8.25 -34.53
C ALA A 723 -26.73 8.26 -35.32
N SER A 724 -27.49 7.14 -35.32
CA SER A 724 -28.78 7.02 -35.96
C SER A 724 -29.84 7.94 -35.32
N VAL A 725 -29.89 7.99 -33.98
CA VAL A 725 -30.82 8.88 -33.22
C VAL A 725 -30.66 10.34 -33.62
N ILE A 726 -29.41 10.79 -33.75
CA ILE A 726 -29.12 12.19 -34.11
C ILE A 726 -28.92 12.40 -35.59
N LYS A 727 -29.17 11.38 -36.44
CA LYS A 727 -29.09 11.37 -37.90
C LYS A 727 -27.78 11.90 -38.44
N THR A 728 -26.66 11.41 -37.92
CA THR A 728 -25.31 11.78 -38.34
C THR A 728 -24.48 10.52 -38.69
N PRO A 729 -23.46 10.62 -39.58
CA PRO A 729 -22.49 9.55 -39.75
C PRO A 729 -21.73 9.27 -38.45
N ILE A 730 -21.36 8.01 -38.22
CA ILE A 730 -20.68 7.61 -36.97
C ILE A 730 -19.37 8.38 -36.73
N GLY A 731 -18.61 8.69 -37.81
CA GLY A 731 -17.37 9.46 -37.70
C GLY A 731 -17.56 10.91 -37.27
N GLU A 732 -18.77 11.45 -37.39
CA GLU A 732 -19.13 12.81 -36.99
C GLU A 732 -19.90 12.87 -35.67
N LEU A 733 -20.12 11.73 -35.03
CA LEU A 733 -20.92 11.61 -33.80
C LEU A 733 -20.47 12.60 -32.70
N SER A 734 -19.20 12.62 -32.42
CA SER A 734 -18.61 13.47 -31.36
C SER A 734 -18.80 14.96 -31.64
N SER A 735 -18.53 15.40 -32.88
CA SER A 735 -18.70 16.80 -33.29
C SER A 735 -20.18 17.21 -33.25
N ARG A 736 -21.10 16.34 -33.70
CA ARG A 736 -22.53 16.61 -33.66
C ARG A 736 -23.10 16.70 -32.25
N VAL A 737 -22.65 15.81 -31.35
CA VAL A 737 -23.04 15.89 -29.92
C VAL A 737 -22.55 17.20 -29.30
N SER A 738 -21.32 17.63 -29.60
CA SER A 738 -20.78 18.92 -29.16
C SER A 738 -21.62 20.07 -29.66
N GLN A 739 -21.94 20.09 -30.96
CA GLN A 739 -22.81 21.14 -31.56
C GLN A 739 -24.19 21.16 -30.89
N LEU A 740 -24.82 20.02 -30.72
CA LEU A 740 -26.13 19.94 -30.05
C LEU A 740 -26.07 20.46 -28.61
N SER A 741 -24.98 20.22 -27.92
CA SER A 741 -24.77 20.75 -26.56
C SER A 741 -24.63 22.28 -26.54
N GLU A 742 -23.93 22.83 -27.54
CA GLU A 742 -23.80 24.27 -27.70
C GLU A 742 -25.13 24.92 -28.16
N GLU A 743 -25.82 24.34 -29.14
CA GLU A 743 -27.14 24.77 -29.59
C GLU A 743 -28.14 24.79 -28.42
N ARG A 744 -28.14 23.73 -27.59
CA ARG A 744 -29.00 23.69 -26.39
C ARG A 744 -28.68 24.83 -25.43
N ARG A 745 -27.40 25.06 -25.12
CA ARG A 745 -26.97 26.18 -24.25
C ARG A 745 -27.37 27.55 -24.81
N LYS A 746 -27.30 27.71 -26.13
CA LYS A 746 -27.72 28.93 -26.82
C LYS A 746 -29.23 29.14 -26.70
N LEU A 747 -30.00 28.10 -27.02
CA LEU A 747 -31.46 28.11 -26.90
C LEU A 747 -31.96 28.35 -25.47
N GLU A 748 -31.29 27.75 -24.48
CA GLU A 748 -31.59 28.00 -23.06
C GLU A 748 -31.40 29.51 -22.70
N ARG A 749 -30.34 30.16 -23.21
CA ARG A 749 -30.09 31.60 -23.02
C ARG A 749 -31.13 32.46 -23.74
N GLU A 750 -31.43 32.13 -25.00
CA GLU A 750 -32.44 32.84 -25.80
C GLU A 750 -33.82 32.71 -25.14
N LEU A 751 -34.20 31.55 -24.67
CA LEU A 751 -35.45 31.32 -23.94
C LEU A 751 -35.51 32.14 -22.64
N ALA A 752 -34.41 32.21 -21.89
CA ALA A 752 -34.33 33.01 -20.68
C ALA A 752 -34.51 34.50 -20.98
N GLU A 753 -33.84 34.99 -22.03
CA GLU A 753 -33.93 36.37 -22.46
C GLU A 753 -35.33 36.70 -23.02
N ALA A 754 -35.94 35.83 -23.82
CA ALA A 754 -37.29 36.00 -24.32
C ALA A 754 -38.30 36.05 -23.19
N LYS A 755 -38.18 35.18 -22.21
CA LYS A 755 -39.02 35.19 -20.99
C LYS A 755 -38.88 36.46 -20.20
N LYS A 756 -37.64 36.97 -20.07
CA LYS A 756 -37.38 38.25 -19.43
C LYS A 756 -38.03 39.42 -20.17
N GLN A 757 -37.90 39.49 -21.50
CA GLN A 757 -38.54 40.51 -22.31
C GLN A 757 -40.09 40.44 -22.22
N LEU A 758 -40.66 39.24 -22.24
CA LEU A 758 -42.08 39.06 -22.09
C LEU A 758 -42.60 39.55 -20.71
N ALA A 759 -41.84 39.27 -19.67
CA ALA A 759 -42.14 39.71 -18.31
C ALA A 759 -42.07 41.23 -18.13
N LEU A 760 -41.20 41.89 -18.87
CA LEU A 760 -41.11 43.37 -18.93
C LEU A 760 -42.21 44.00 -19.77
N ALA A 761 -42.60 43.37 -20.89
CA ALA A 761 -43.62 43.92 -21.81
C ALA A 761 -45.07 43.89 -21.25
N GLY A 762 -45.36 42.95 -20.29
CA GLY A 762 -46.72 42.86 -19.71
C GLY A 762 -47.86 42.47 -20.67
N PRO A 763 -49.05 42.13 -20.27
CA PRO A 763 -50.20 41.89 -21.17
C PRO A 763 -50.61 43.16 -21.83
N SER A 764 -50.44 43.28 -23.15
CA SER A 764 -50.82 44.41 -23.98
C SER A 764 -52.36 44.62 -23.97
N LYS A 765 -52.90 45.42 -23.06
CA LYS A 765 -54.17 46.05 -23.17
C LYS A 765 -54.00 47.55 -22.83
N GLY A 766 -53.82 48.38 -23.86
CA GLY A 766 -53.99 49.80 -23.85
C GLY A 766 -52.94 50.62 -23.10
N GLY A 767 -52.19 51.41 -23.81
CA GLY A 767 -51.14 52.34 -23.41
C GLY A 767 -51.32 53.08 -22.08
N SER A 768 -50.95 52.49 -21.01
CA SER A 768 -50.65 53.16 -19.75
C SER A 768 -49.33 52.72 -19.24
N ASP A 769 -48.49 53.64 -18.88
CA ASP A 769 -47.23 53.45 -18.17
C ASP A 769 -47.50 52.52 -16.98
N ASP A 770 -46.92 51.33 -16.93
CA ASP A 770 -47.11 50.31 -15.86
C ASP A 770 -46.58 50.78 -14.49
N SER A 771 -46.15 52.02 -14.41
CA SER A 771 -45.71 52.65 -13.16
C SER A 771 -46.85 53.34 -12.45
N GLU A 772 -47.04 53.06 -11.18
CA GLU A 772 -47.93 53.82 -10.29
C GLU A 772 -47.12 54.83 -9.44
N THR A 773 -47.72 55.93 -9.05
CA THR A 773 -47.03 56.89 -8.17
C THR A 773 -47.60 56.71 -6.73
N ILE A 774 -46.81 56.33 -5.80
CA ILE A 774 -47.18 56.14 -4.40
C ILE A 774 -46.34 57.10 -3.55
N ALA A 775 -47.00 57.96 -2.78
CA ALA A 775 -46.38 59.03 -1.96
C ALA A 775 -45.30 59.88 -2.75
N GLY A 776 -45.57 60.16 -4.03
CA GLY A 776 -44.64 60.87 -4.91
C GLY A 776 -43.53 60.06 -5.55
N ILE A 777 -43.47 58.75 -5.28
CA ILE A 777 -42.42 57.84 -5.78
C ILE A 777 -42.98 57.01 -6.93
N LYS A 778 -42.30 56.97 -8.09
CA LYS A 778 -42.63 56.07 -9.19
C LYS A 778 -42.35 54.62 -8.77
N THR A 779 -43.31 53.73 -8.98
CA THR A 779 -43.25 52.39 -8.46
C THR A 779 -43.75 51.39 -9.50
N VAL A 780 -43.03 50.31 -9.72
CA VAL A 780 -43.41 49.18 -10.56
C VAL A 780 -43.47 47.91 -9.70
N LEU A 781 -44.66 47.41 -9.51
CA LEU A 781 -44.95 46.24 -8.70
C LEU A 781 -45.65 45.18 -9.56
N LYS A 782 -45.02 44.02 -9.81
CA LYS A 782 -45.58 42.97 -10.69
C LYS A 782 -45.34 41.58 -10.17
N VAL A 783 -46.33 40.72 -10.39
CA VAL A 783 -46.15 39.29 -10.37
C VAL A 783 -45.72 38.87 -11.79
N VAL A 784 -44.66 38.16 -11.88
CA VAL A 784 -44.07 37.72 -13.17
C VAL A 784 -44.11 36.20 -13.28
N GLU A 785 -44.65 35.68 -14.38
CA GLU A 785 -44.78 34.26 -14.65
C GLU A 785 -43.64 33.77 -15.56
N GLY A 786 -43.19 32.56 -15.31
CA GLY A 786 -42.17 31.89 -16.16
C GLY A 786 -40.73 32.46 -16.05
N VAL A 787 -40.45 33.33 -15.12
CA VAL A 787 -39.15 33.89 -14.80
C VAL A 787 -38.51 33.05 -13.66
N SER A 788 -37.25 32.59 -13.85
CA SER A 788 -36.58 31.86 -12.79
C SER A 788 -36.18 32.78 -11.62
N PRO A 789 -36.08 32.26 -10.38
CA PRO A 789 -35.63 33.06 -9.24
C PRO A 789 -34.28 33.72 -9.44
N LYS A 790 -33.40 33.13 -10.27
CA LYS A 790 -32.05 33.65 -10.61
C LYS A 790 -32.14 34.88 -11.53
N ASP A 791 -33.15 34.93 -12.39
CA ASP A 791 -33.30 36.00 -13.41
C ASP A 791 -34.08 37.20 -12.87
N LEU A 792 -34.85 37.07 -11.76
CA LEU A 792 -35.59 38.14 -11.13
C LEU A 792 -34.75 39.38 -10.78
N LYS A 793 -33.50 39.17 -10.34
CA LYS A 793 -32.60 40.26 -10.00
C LYS A 793 -32.24 41.08 -11.23
N SER A 794 -31.89 40.36 -12.33
CA SER A 794 -31.61 41.06 -13.62
C SER A 794 -32.85 41.78 -14.17
N LEU A 795 -34.04 41.21 -13.95
CA LEU A 795 -35.30 41.88 -14.31
C LEU A 795 -35.50 43.18 -13.52
N ALA A 796 -35.26 43.17 -12.22
CA ALA A 796 -35.35 44.33 -11.34
C ALA A 796 -34.31 45.39 -11.67
N ASP A 797 -33.07 45.03 -12.04
CA ASP A 797 -32.04 45.97 -12.50
C ASP A 797 -32.46 46.66 -13.80
N GLY A 798 -32.98 45.89 -14.77
CA GLY A 798 -33.54 46.48 -16.01
C GLY A 798 -34.69 47.42 -15.80
N ALA A 799 -35.63 47.08 -14.92
CA ALA A 799 -36.77 47.93 -14.56
C ALA A 799 -36.34 49.18 -13.77
N LYS A 800 -35.31 49.10 -12.91
CA LYS A 800 -34.69 50.27 -12.23
C LYS A 800 -34.13 51.27 -13.24
N GLN A 801 -33.46 50.81 -14.31
CA GLN A 801 -32.94 51.68 -15.33
C GLN A 801 -34.01 52.38 -16.15
N GLN A 802 -35.14 51.69 -16.43
CA GLN A 802 -36.26 52.25 -17.17
C GLN A 802 -37.04 53.28 -16.38
N ILE A 803 -37.25 53.07 -15.09
CA ILE A 803 -38.04 53.99 -14.24
C ILE A 803 -37.29 55.29 -13.92
N GLY A 804 -35.92 55.23 -13.95
CA GLY A 804 -35.04 56.36 -13.71
C GLY A 804 -34.89 56.74 -12.23
N SER A 805 -35.95 57.12 -11.55
CA SER A 805 -36.02 57.33 -10.11
C SER A 805 -37.30 56.67 -9.58
N GLY A 806 -37.15 55.70 -8.65
CA GLY A 806 -38.30 54.96 -8.12
C GLY A 806 -37.96 53.60 -7.42
N VAL A 807 -39.02 52.85 -7.25
CA VAL A 807 -39.00 51.50 -6.62
C VAL A 807 -39.53 50.44 -7.59
N VAL A 808 -38.89 49.33 -7.70
CA VAL A 808 -39.39 48.17 -8.47
C VAL A 808 -39.46 46.94 -7.57
N ALA A 809 -40.50 46.15 -7.68
CA ALA A 809 -40.56 44.84 -7.01
C ALA A 809 -41.26 43.81 -7.90
N PHE A 810 -40.60 42.65 -8.02
CA PHE A 810 -41.09 41.50 -8.77
C PHE A 810 -41.23 40.29 -7.89
N ILE A 811 -42.34 39.57 -8.07
CA ILE A 811 -42.59 38.27 -7.41
C ILE A 811 -42.76 37.22 -8.50
N ALA A 812 -41.99 36.15 -8.42
CA ALA A 812 -42.18 34.96 -9.26
C ALA A 812 -42.52 33.77 -8.38
N VAL A 813 -43.42 32.94 -8.84
CA VAL A 813 -43.78 31.67 -8.18
C VAL A 813 -43.35 30.52 -9.08
N ALA A 814 -42.51 29.64 -8.53
CA ALA A 814 -42.04 28.43 -9.21
C ALA A 814 -41.97 27.30 -8.17
N ASP A 815 -42.38 26.10 -8.56
CA ASP A 815 -42.30 24.88 -7.74
C ASP A 815 -42.85 25.04 -6.30
N GLY A 816 -43.98 25.75 -6.18
CA GLY A 816 -44.62 25.95 -4.87
C GLY A 816 -43.92 26.93 -3.93
N LYS A 817 -42.94 27.71 -4.44
CA LYS A 817 -42.19 28.74 -3.72
C LYS A 817 -42.30 30.08 -4.42
N ALA A 818 -42.44 31.13 -3.63
CA ALA A 818 -42.39 32.51 -4.12
C ALA A 818 -40.95 33.06 -3.91
N SER A 819 -40.45 33.72 -4.94
CA SER A 819 -39.20 34.49 -4.91
C SER A 819 -39.52 35.96 -5.15
N ILE A 820 -39.03 36.83 -4.29
CA ILE A 820 -39.27 38.28 -4.31
C ILE A 820 -37.94 38.98 -4.54
N VAL A 821 -37.95 39.97 -5.42
CA VAL A 821 -36.81 40.88 -5.58
C VAL A 821 -37.36 42.32 -5.59
N ALA A 822 -36.74 43.19 -4.78
CA ALA A 822 -37.02 44.61 -4.80
C ALA A 822 -35.74 45.38 -5.14
N GLY A 823 -35.88 46.42 -5.97
CA GLY A 823 -34.84 47.36 -6.32
C GLY A 823 -35.29 48.80 -6.02
N VAL A 824 -34.40 49.61 -5.47
CA VAL A 824 -34.56 51.03 -5.19
C VAL A 824 -33.45 51.77 -5.89
N THR A 825 -33.81 52.87 -6.59
CA THR A 825 -32.80 53.71 -7.25
C THR A 825 -31.93 54.43 -6.21
N ASP A 826 -30.70 54.73 -6.56
CA ASP A 826 -29.66 55.18 -5.63
C ASP A 826 -30.03 56.51 -4.92
N ASP A 827 -30.73 57.39 -5.58
CA ASP A 827 -31.26 58.64 -5.06
C ASP A 827 -32.29 58.47 -3.92
N LEU A 828 -32.97 57.32 -3.86
CA LEU A 828 -33.97 57.01 -2.87
C LEU A 828 -33.47 56.09 -1.76
N THR A 829 -32.30 55.51 -1.85
CA THR A 829 -31.78 54.53 -0.90
C THR A 829 -31.61 55.08 0.52
N SER A 830 -31.40 56.37 0.70
CA SER A 830 -31.36 57.04 2.01
C SER A 830 -32.68 57.08 2.75
N ARG A 831 -33.80 56.91 2.03
CA ARG A 831 -35.17 56.99 2.54
C ARG A 831 -35.86 55.62 2.54
N ILE A 832 -35.55 54.79 1.54
CA ILE A 832 -36.21 53.51 1.27
C ILE A 832 -35.14 52.45 1.10
N SER A 833 -35.19 51.37 1.84
CA SER A 833 -34.30 50.21 1.70
C SER A 833 -35.00 49.06 1.02
N ALA A 834 -34.46 48.52 -0.06
CA ALA A 834 -34.94 47.31 -0.72
C ALA A 834 -35.02 46.12 0.25
N VAL A 835 -34.09 46.04 1.21
CA VAL A 835 -34.10 44.99 2.25
C VAL A 835 -35.35 45.02 3.10
N TYR A 836 -35.80 46.21 3.40
CA TYR A 836 -37.05 46.37 4.18
C TYR A 836 -38.27 45.97 3.38
N LEU A 837 -38.36 46.36 2.11
CA LEU A 837 -39.49 46.05 1.21
C LEU A 837 -39.63 44.54 0.98
N VAL A 838 -38.50 43.83 0.73
CA VAL A 838 -38.58 42.37 0.52
C VAL A 838 -38.94 41.63 1.82
N LYS A 839 -38.59 42.13 3.01
CA LYS A 839 -39.01 41.56 4.27
C LYS A 839 -40.52 41.67 4.50
N VAL A 840 -41.07 42.83 4.28
CA VAL A 840 -42.52 43.06 4.37
C VAL A 840 -43.30 42.17 3.42
N ALA A 841 -42.83 42.05 2.15
CA ALA A 841 -43.49 41.18 1.19
C ALA A 841 -43.31 39.68 1.53
N ALA A 842 -42.16 39.29 2.08
CA ALA A 842 -41.93 37.91 2.51
C ALA A 842 -42.80 37.53 3.69
N GLU A 843 -42.97 38.41 4.68
CA GLU A 843 -43.87 38.22 5.81
C GLU A 843 -45.33 38.01 5.35
N ALA A 844 -45.80 38.82 4.37
CA ALA A 844 -47.15 38.68 3.79
C ALA A 844 -47.35 37.34 3.07
N LEU A 845 -46.27 36.70 2.58
CA LEU A 845 -46.29 35.35 2.00
C LEU A 845 -46.05 34.22 3.03
N GLY A 846 -45.87 34.55 4.32
CA GLY A 846 -45.55 33.58 5.36
C GLY A 846 -44.07 33.12 5.34
N GLY A 847 -43.22 33.86 4.70
CA GLY A 847 -41.75 33.62 4.67
C GLY A 847 -41.06 34.23 5.88
N LYS A 848 -39.84 33.74 6.19
CA LYS A 848 -39.03 34.25 7.31
C LYS A 848 -37.77 34.92 6.76
N GLY A 849 -37.80 36.25 6.60
CA GLY A 849 -36.63 37.06 6.32
C GLY A 849 -36.31 37.25 4.84
N GLY A 850 -35.38 38.15 4.59
CA GLY A 850 -34.81 38.54 3.28
C GLY A 850 -33.54 39.33 3.51
N GLY A 851 -32.68 39.47 2.49
CA GLY A 851 -31.41 40.16 2.60
C GLY A 851 -30.92 40.74 1.29
N GLY A 852 -29.96 41.63 1.38
CA GLY A 852 -29.35 42.28 0.23
C GLY A 852 -28.75 43.61 0.60
N ARG A 853 -28.56 44.47 -0.39
CA ARG A 853 -28.09 45.86 -0.24
C ARG A 853 -29.33 46.81 -0.22
N PRO A 854 -29.18 48.04 0.29
CA PRO A 854 -30.28 49.03 0.28
C PRO A 854 -30.91 49.29 -1.08
N ASP A 855 -30.12 49.18 -2.16
CA ASP A 855 -30.50 49.39 -3.55
C ASP A 855 -31.10 48.13 -4.22
N MET A 856 -30.81 46.91 -3.69
CA MET A 856 -31.28 45.65 -4.27
C MET A 856 -31.30 44.56 -3.25
N ALA A 857 -32.46 43.94 -2.99
CA ALA A 857 -32.65 42.87 -2.02
C ALA A 857 -33.55 41.77 -2.56
N GLN A 858 -33.43 40.58 -1.98
CA GLN A 858 -34.25 39.41 -2.32
C GLN A 858 -34.75 38.71 -1.08
N ALA A 859 -35.89 38.06 -1.21
CA ALA A 859 -36.48 37.20 -0.20
C ALA A 859 -37.18 36.03 -0.85
N GLY A 860 -37.48 34.99 -0.05
CA GLY A 860 -38.25 33.85 -0.47
C GLY A 860 -39.32 33.48 0.57
N GLY A 861 -40.38 32.86 0.10
CA GLY A 861 -41.46 32.37 0.95
C GLY A 861 -42.22 31.22 0.30
N PRO A 862 -43.17 30.61 0.99
CA PRO A 862 -44.14 29.70 0.36
C PRO A 862 -44.93 30.41 -0.74
N ALA A 863 -45.49 29.64 -1.70
CA ALA A 863 -46.39 30.18 -2.70
C ALA A 863 -47.70 30.59 -2.01
N GLY A 864 -47.80 31.87 -1.62
CA GLY A 864 -48.96 32.52 -1.03
C GLY A 864 -49.61 33.53 -2.00
N ASP A 865 -50.46 34.39 -1.49
CA ASP A 865 -51.09 35.46 -2.28
C ASP A 865 -50.05 36.53 -2.65
N SER A 866 -49.50 36.42 -3.86
CA SER A 866 -48.50 37.34 -4.39
C SER A 866 -49.03 38.78 -4.50
N ASN A 867 -50.36 38.97 -4.69
CA ASN A 867 -50.93 40.29 -4.76
C ASN A 867 -51.02 40.92 -3.37
N ALA A 868 -51.32 40.15 -2.32
CA ALA A 868 -51.25 40.62 -0.94
C ALA A 868 -49.82 41.07 -0.56
N ALA A 869 -48.79 40.36 -1.05
CA ALA A 869 -47.42 40.75 -0.82
C ALA A 869 -47.01 42.04 -1.55
N LEU A 870 -47.49 42.25 -2.77
CA LEU A 870 -47.28 43.53 -3.49
C LEU A 870 -48.07 44.64 -2.81
N GLN A 871 -49.29 44.35 -2.28
CA GLN A 871 -50.09 45.31 -1.53
C GLN A 871 -49.40 45.76 -0.24
N ALA A 872 -48.76 44.83 0.46
CA ALA A 872 -47.98 45.16 1.66
C ALA A 872 -46.81 46.13 1.35
N ILE A 873 -46.17 45.98 0.14
CA ILE A 873 -45.17 46.95 -0.33
C ILE A 873 -45.83 48.31 -0.59
N ARG A 874 -47.02 48.37 -1.27
CA ARG A 874 -47.79 49.62 -1.52
C ARG A 874 -48.12 50.34 -0.24
N ASP A 875 -48.68 49.65 0.72
CA ASP A 875 -49.07 50.23 1.99
C ASP A 875 -47.88 50.81 2.75
N LYS A 876 -46.74 50.15 2.63
CA LYS A 876 -45.55 50.60 3.29
C LYS A 876 -44.94 51.83 2.62
N LEU A 877 -44.98 51.90 1.29
CA LEU A 877 -44.54 53.07 0.51
C LEU A 877 -45.50 54.24 0.75
N GLY A 878 -46.83 54.00 0.82
CA GLY A 878 -47.85 55.01 1.12
C GLY A 878 -47.77 55.63 2.52
N ALA A 879 -47.19 54.93 3.46
CA ALA A 879 -46.95 55.45 4.82
C ALA A 879 -45.71 56.37 4.94
N LEU A 880 -44.90 56.52 3.86
CA LEU A 880 -43.80 57.45 3.81
C LEU A 880 -44.33 58.87 3.61
N ALA A 881 -43.67 59.90 4.18
CA ALA A 881 -44.00 61.27 3.91
C ALA A 881 -43.85 61.60 2.41
N PRO A 882 -44.77 62.36 1.75
CA PRO A 882 -44.69 62.72 0.35
C PRO A 882 -43.35 63.35 0.01
N VAL A 883 -42.84 63.08 -1.19
CA VAL A 883 -41.59 63.65 -1.73
C VAL A 883 -41.83 65.13 -2.05
#